data_a15165ffc66cad635e66e22862819cb6
#
_entry.id   a15165ffc66cad635e66e22862819cb6
#
_cell.length_a   1.000
_cell.length_b   1.000
_cell.length_c   1.000
_cell.angle_alpha   90.00
_cell.angle_beta   90.00
_cell.angle_gamma   90.00
#
_symmetry.space_group_name_H-M   'P 1'
#
loop_
_entity.id
_entity.type
_entity.pdbx_description
1 polymer ?
#
loop_
_entity_poly.entity_id
_entity_poly.type
_entity_poly.pdbx_seq_one_letter_code
_entity_poly.pdbx_strand_id
1 'polypeptide(L)'
;MRHTCFVVGLLSWFCLYPVTAHSNEAAGYLLELQQQAKQKELARERVWHLLLKYDTRLLGGMVSEADGMEFFNSPQGKTDAEAELAATLASFFVPLAEITEGKEHPQCNFPARFKWLNQKLVFDPHRLEIQSCDRLDRWMKDLDPVGATLVFASYFMNNPASMFGHTLMRIDSRKRGSGNNLMNYGANYAAVPDTENAFLYAVKGLIGSFQGRFAIFPYYTKVQEYNNWESRDLWEYELKFTEDQLNMMLLHLWELGGTYFDYYYFQENCSYHVLSLLEIANPDLRLKDSFFFSVIPTDTVKIVMAQEDLVKKAVYRPAVLTQMNEKRLKMIEDEKTILQKLIKGEISPESTPFAGLSTRSQALVLNAYMDYLQYRSMQEKSDKEIKIPHSVLLARSRLKDIPDIVDEARRFSSPPELGHGTDRFRVGMGHNSHEPFLEFAYRPAYHDLMAKDVGYDKNSEIIFMDFNLRYYLDSERVRLDRAKILSITSLNPYDPLFEKLSWRVDLEIDTLRDYNCRYCNSVKGTYGRGISYRPDFFSPLLLFSFVDLKTEFSGHLKQNYRLGGDIEVGTYYDITENLRVKLAASYQVFFLGDSKRFFTSHFITRYALSQDLDLRLELNRYDHYNEGVLSVNYFF
;
A
#
# COMPACT_ATOMS: atom_id res chain seq x y z
N MET A 1 21.42 93.77 -15.61
CA MET A 1 21.28 93.90 -17.08
C MET A 1 20.51 92.64 -17.47
N ARG A 2 19.25 92.72 -17.71
CA ARG A 2 18.48 92.73 -18.97
C ARG A 2 18.99 91.62 -19.94
N HIS A 3 18.21 90.50 -20.17
CA HIS A 3 17.31 90.36 -21.31
C HIS A 3 16.62 88.99 -21.21
N THR A 4 15.38 88.95 -21.23
CA THR A 4 14.35 88.82 -22.27
C THR A 4 13.96 87.32 -22.54
N CYS A 5 12.68 87.04 -22.26
CA CYS A 5 11.88 85.90 -22.59
C CYS A 5 11.94 85.49 -24.07
N PHE A 6 11.89 84.23 -24.33
CA PHE A 6 11.21 83.64 -25.49
C PHE A 6 10.41 82.42 -25.06
N VAL A 7 9.09 82.54 -25.15
CA VAL A 7 8.11 81.44 -25.00
C VAL A 7 8.03 80.76 -26.35
N VAL A 8 8.38 79.45 -26.36
CA VAL A 8 8.02 78.56 -27.48
C VAL A 8 7.12 77.47 -26.89
N GLY A 9 5.85 77.57 -27.22
CA GLY A 9 4.86 76.52 -26.91
C GLY A 9 5.10 75.27 -27.74
N LEU A 10 5.35 74.15 -27.07
CA LEU A 10 5.30 72.83 -27.65
C LEU A 10 4.00 72.15 -27.12
N LEU A 11 3.04 72.06 -28.02
CA LEU A 11 1.88 71.15 -27.90
C LEU A 11 2.39 69.73 -27.88
N SER A 12 2.58 69.12 -26.70
CA SER A 12 2.73 67.70 -26.55
C SER A 12 1.35 67.03 -26.69
N TRP A 13 1.15 66.41 -27.83
CA TRP A 13 0.07 65.44 -28.01
C TRP A 13 0.32 64.29 -27.06
N PHE A 14 -0.42 64.24 -25.96
CA PHE A 14 -0.60 63.05 -25.16
C PHE A 14 -1.42 62.06 -25.99
N CYS A 15 -0.72 61.09 -26.61
CA CYS A 15 -1.34 59.83 -27.00
C CYS A 15 -1.74 59.11 -25.71
N LEU A 16 -2.93 59.32 -25.26
CA LEU A 16 -3.60 58.45 -24.31
C LEU A 16 -3.80 57.09 -25.02
N TYR A 17 -2.86 56.18 -24.82
CA TYR A 17 -3.07 54.77 -25.18
C TYR A 17 -4.24 54.22 -24.39
N PRO A 18 -5.09 53.37 -25.00
CA PRO A 18 -6.28 52.80 -24.36
C PRO A 18 -5.94 51.62 -23.45
N VAL A 19 -5.03 51.78 -22.49
CA VAL A 19 -4.72 50.76 -21.48
C VAL A 19 -5.91 50.57 -20.51
N THR A 20 -6.72 51.60 -20.31
CA THR A 20 -7.88 51.56 -19.39
C THR A 20 -9.10 50.84 -19.97
N ALA A 21 -9.25 50.75 -21.28
CA ALA A 21 -10.41 50.10 -21.89
C ALA A 21 -10.31 48.55 -21.81
N HIS A 22 -9.13 47.98 -22.03
CA HIS A 22 -8.91 46.52 -21.96
C HIS A 22 -9.06 45.99 -20.53
N SER A 23 -8.61 46.70 -19.51
CA SER A 23 -8.75 46.28 -18.11
C SER A 23 -10.22 46.27 -17.64
N ASN A 24 -11.05 47.21 -18.10
CA ASN A 24 -12.47 47.21 -17.79
C ASN A 24 -13.25 46.08 -18.49
N GLU A 25 -12.88 45.72 -19.71
CA GLU A 25 -13.54 44.65 -20.47
C GLU A 25 -13.19 43.27 -19.89
N ALA A 26 -11.93 43.00 -19.54
CA ALA A 26 -11.51 41.80 -18.85
C ALA A 26 -12.18 41.64 -17.47
N ALA A 27 -12.24 42.69 -16.68
CA ALA A 27 -12.95 42.69 -15.38
C ALA A 27 -14.46 42.42 -15.53
N GLY A 28 -15.10 43.01 -16.55
CA GLY A 28 -16.49 42.72 -16.88
C GLY A 28 -16.74 41.27 -17.27
N TYR A 29 -15.84 40.68 -18.07
CA TYR A 29 -15.95 39.29 -18.47
C TYR A 29 -15.73 38.31 -17.32
N LEU A 30 -14.79 38.61 -16.44
CA LEU A 30 -14.59 37.80 -15.23
C LEU A 30 -15.85 37.75 -14.37
N LEU A 31 -16.51 38.92 -14.15
CA LEU A 31 -17.76 38.98 -13.39
C LEU A 31 -18.89 38.18 -14.06
N GLU A 32 -18.96 38.22 -15.40
CA GLU A 32 -19.91 37.44 -16.18
C GLU A 32 -19.66 35.92 -15.97
N LEU A 33 -18.41 35.45 -16.07
CA LEU A 33 -18.05 34.05 -15.83
C LEU A 33 -18.33 33.59 -14.39
N GLN A 34 -18.03 34.44 -13.40
CA GLN A 34 -18.33 34.14 -11.99
C GLN A 34 -19.85 34.03 -11.74
N GLN A 35 -20.65 34.91 -12.36
CA GLN A 35 -22.10 34.82 -12.27
C GLN A 35 -22.66 33.57 -12.95
N GLN A 36 -22.16 33.22 -14.14
CA GLN A 36 -22.53 31.99 -14.83
C GLN A 36 -22.17 30.75 -14.00
N ALA A 37 -20.94 30.70 -13.42
CA ALA A 37 -20.51 29.63 -12.57
C ALA A 37 -21.41 29.44 -11.33
N LYS A 38 -21.83 30.54 -10.72
CA LYS A 38 -22.79 30.55 -9.61
C LYS A 38 -24.18 30.10 -10.03
N GLN A 39 -24.70 30.58 -11.17
CA GLN A 39 -26.00 30.17 -11.71
C GLN A 39 -26.05 28.67 -12.06
N LYS A 40 -24.93 28.11 -12.54
CA LYS A 40 -24.78 26.71 -12.84
C LYS A 40 -24.39 25.85 -11.62
N GLU A 41 -24.26 26.46 -10.45
CA GLU A 41 -23.84 25.83 -9.18
C GLU A 41 -22.54 24.99 -9.31
N LEU A 42 -21.59 25.42 -10.15
CA LEU A 42 -20.38 24.64 -10.47
C LEU A 42 -19.53 24.30 -9.24
N ALA A 43 -19.55 25.14 -8.21
CA ALA A 43 -18.86 24.89 -6.94
C ALA A 43 -19.41 23.67 -6.19
N ARG A 44 -20.60 23.18 -6.51
CA ARG A 44 -21.22 21.99 -5.93
C ARG A 44 -21.06 20.74 -6.79
N GLU A 45 -20.55 20.89 -8.02
CA GLU A 45 -20.35 19.75 -8.90
C GLU A 45 -19.26 18.81 -8.36
N ARG A 46 -19.50 17.50 -8.45
CA ARG A 46 -18.57 16.47 -8.00
C ARG A 46 -17.18 16.64 -8.62
N VAL A 47 -17.09 16.98 -9.89
CA VAL A 47 -15.79 17.16 -10.58
C VAL A 47 -14.98 18.28 -9.93
N TRP A 48 -15.62 19.40 -9.55
CA TRP A 48 -14.95 20.48 -8.82
C TRP A 48 -14.42 20.02 -7.47
N HIS A 49 -15.23 19.23 -6.74
CA HIS A 49 -14.80 18.65 -5.47
C HIS A 49 -13.64 17.67 -5.63
N LEU A 50 -13.67 16.82 -6.66
CA LEU A 50 -12.56 15.90 -6.95
C LEU A 50 -11.27 16.65 -7.32
N LEU A 51 -11.34 17.70 -8.15
CA LEU A 51 -10.19 18.52 -8.54
C LEU A 51 -9.54 19.23 -7.35
N LEU A 52 -10.35 19.61 -6.35
CA LEU A 52 -9.87 20.28 -5.15
C LEU A 52 -9.68 19.34 -3.95
N LYS A 53 -9.89 18.03 -4.16
CA LYS A 53 -9.74 17.02 -3.09
C LYS A 53 -10.62 17.31 -1.86
N TYR A 54 -11.83 17.84 -2.07
CA TYR A 54 -12.76 18.03 -0.97
C TYR A 54 -13.38 16.73 -0.50
N ASP A 55 -13.40 16.55 0.81
CA ASP A 55 -14.12 15.47 1.49
C ASP A 55 -15.06 16.02 2.58
N THR A 56 -16.09 15.23 2.90
CA THR A 56 -17.10 15.59 3.89
C THR A 56 -16.64 15.18 5.29
N ARG A 57 -16.59 16.13 6.22
CA ARG A 57 -16.27 15.83 7.62
C ARG A 57 -17.41 15.13 8.34
N LEU A 58 -17.06 14.23 9.26
CA LEU A 58 -18.01 13.46 10.09
C LEU A 58 -19.01 14.34 10.84
N LEU A 59 -18.61 15.53 11.28
CA LEU A 59 -19.45 16.51 12.00
C LEU A 59 -20.09 17.56 11.09
N GLY A 60 -20.05 17.34 9.78
CA GLY A 60 -20.55 18.26 8.76
C GLY A 60 -19.49 19.28 8.30
N GLY A 61 -19.76 19.90 7.14
CA GLY A 61 -18.81 20.76 6.44
C GLY A 61 -17.93 19.98 5.49
N MET A 62 -17.24 20.73 4.64
CA MET A 62 -16.34 20.21 3.60
C MET A 62 -14.95 20.79 3.78
N VAL A 63 -13.91 19.95 3.58
CA VAL A 63 -12.53 20.40 3.68
C VAL A 63 -11.70 19.67 2.63
N SER A 64 -10.75 20.38 2.04
CA SER A 64 -9.80 19.73 1.13
C SER A 64 -8.77 18.93 1.90
N GLU A 65 -8.46 17.74 1.40
CA GLU A 65 -7.36 16.88 1.86
C GLU A 65 -5.98 17.51 1.57
N ALA A 66 -5.88 18.41 0.58
CA ALA A 66 -4.63 19.09 0.23
C ALA A 66 -4.20 20.06 1.35
N ASP A 67 -2.94 19.94 1.80
CA ASP A 67 -2.37 20.74 2.89
C ASP A 67 -1.45 21.86 2.41
N GLY A 68 -0.93 21.75 1.19
CA GLY A 68 -0.13 22.80 0.56
C GLY A 68 -1.00 24.01 0.18
N MET A 69 -0.78 25.16 0.82
CA MET A 69 -1.55 26.39 0.56
C MET A 69 -1.41 26.88 -0.88
N GLU A 70 -0.33 26.53 -1.58
CA GLU A 70 -0.09 26.88 -2.99
C GLU A 70 -1.03 26.14 -3.97
N PHE A 71 -1.75 25.16 -3.48
CA PHE A 71 -2.78 24.44 -4.24
C PHE A 71 -4.06 25.25 -4.42
N PHE A 72 -4.27 26.28 -3.59
CA PHE A 72 -5.46 27.13 -3.59
C PHE A 72 -5.16 28.52 -4.11
N ASN A 73 -6.12 29.07 -4.87
CA ASN A 73 -6.10 30.46 -5.32
C ASN A 73 -6.77 31.40 -4.28
N SER A 74 -7.69 30.85 -3.47
CA SER A 74 -8.35 31.57 -2.39
C SER A 74 -7.70 31.26 -1.04
N PRO A 75 -7.50 32.24 -0.14
CA PRO A 75 -7.11 31.98 1.25
C PRO A 75 -8.08 31.06 2.01
N GLN A 76 -9.36 31.04 1.62
CA GLN A 76 -10.39 30.15 2.16
C GLN A 76 -10.55 28.86 1.34
N GLY A 77 -9.77 28.67 0.27
CA GLY A 77 -9.95 27.59 -0.69
C GLY A 77 -9.92 26.17 -0.09
N LYS A 78 -9.27 26.00 1.06
CA LYS A 78 -9.28 24.71 1.77
C LYS A 78 -10.67 24.31 2.31
N THR A 79 -11.58 25.27 2.57
CA THR A 79 -12.88 25.03 3.24
C THR A 79 -14.07 25.65 2.50
N ASP A 80 -13.83 26.44 1.46
CA ASP A 80 -14.86 27.14 0.71
C ASP A 80 -14.67 26.94 -0.81
N ALA A 81 -15.45 26.02 -1.35
CA ALA A 81 -15.41 25.63 -2.76
C ALA A 81 -15.89 26.77 -3.69
N GLU A 82 -16.81 27.64 -3.25
CA GLU A 82 -17.31 28.76 -4.03
C GLU A 82 -16.26 29.89 -4.09
N ALA A 83 -15.63 30.21 -2.96
CA ALA A 83 -14.53 31.15 -2.89
C ALA A 83 -13.33 30.71 -3.73
N GLU A 84 -12.98 29.43 -3.70
CA GLU A 84 -11.88 28.87 -4.51
C GLU A 84 -12.20 28.92 -6.01
N LEU A 85 -13.45 28.63 -6.41
CA LEU A 85 -13.86 28.70 -7.81
C LEU A 85 -13.77 30.12 -8.35
N ALA A 86 -14.27 31.08 -7.58
CA ALA A 86 -14.21 32.51 -7.95
C ALA A 86 -12.76 33.00 -8.05
N ALA A 87 -11.90 32.62 -7.11
CA ALA A 87 -10.48 32.97 -7.12
C ALA A 87 -9.71 32.26 -8.25
N THR A 88 -10.03 31.01 -8.56
CA THR A 88 -9.45 30.28 -9.69
C THR A 88 -9.80 30.95 -11.02
N LEU A 89 -11.08 31.35 -11.23
CA LEU A 89 -11.45 32.10 -12.42
C LEU A 89 -10.68 33.42 -12.51
N ALA A 90 -10.58 34.17 -11.40
CA ALA A 90 -9.83 35.43 -11.36
C ALA A 90 -8.34 35.26 -11.68
N SER A 91 -7.72 34.16 -11.19
CA SER A 91 -6.30 33.88 -11.44
C SER A 91 -5.97 33.64 -12.92
N PHE A 92 -6.93 33.19 -13.73
CA PHE A 92 -6.74 32.99 -15.15
C PHE A 92 -6.64 34.30 -15.95
N PHE A 93 -7.04 35.42 -15.38
CA PHE A 93 -6.95 36.75 -15.98
C PHE A 93 -5.71 37.55 -15.54
N VAL A 94 -4.85 36.98 -14.71
CA VAL A 94 -3.62 37.66 -14.28
C VAL A 94 -2.73 37.89 -15.50
N PRO A 95 -2.26 39.13 -15.75
CA PRO A 95 -1.34 39.37 -16.86
C PRO A 95 -0.01 38.65 -16.69
N LEU A 96 0.56 38.13 -17.79
CA LEU A 96 1.84 37.41 -17.76
C LEU A 96 2.97 38.23 -17.11
N ALA A 97 2.93 39.57 -17.28
CA ALA A 97 3.89 40.51 -16.69
C ALA A 97 3.84 40.61 -15.16
N GLU A 98 2.74 40.16 -14.52
CA GLU A 98 2.59 40.11 -13.06
C GLU A 98 3.00 38.76 -12.46
N ILE A 99 3.28 37.78 -13.29
CA ILE A 99 3.75 36.46 -12.83
C ILE A 99 5.19 36.57 -12.34
N THR A 100 5.44 36.15 -11.12
CA THR A 100 6.78 36.12 -10.53
C THR A 100 7.72 35.27 -11.36
N GLU A 101 8.93 35.74 -11.61
CA GLU A 101 9.95 35.00 -12.35
C GLU A 101 10.15 33.59 -11.78
N GLY A 102 10.13 32.59 -12.65
CA GLY A 102 10.25 31.16 -12.29
C GLY A 102 8.92 30.48 -11.88
N LYS A 103 7.80 31.22 -11.80
CA LYS A 103 6.48 30.64 -11.62
C LYS A 103 5.74 30.48 -12.95
N GLU A 104 4.89 29.48 -13.03
CA GLU A 104 4.00 29.28 -14.18
C GLU A 104 2.73 30.16 -14.03
N HIS A 105 2.15 30.54 -15.17
CA HIS A 105 0.84 31.18 -15.16
C HIS A 105 -0.23 30.25 -14.58
N PRO A 106 -1.27 30.72 -13.84
CA PRO A 106 -2.30 29.88 -13.26
C PRO A 106 -3.03 28.95 -14.24
N GLN A 107 -3.24 29.35 -15.50
CA GLN A 107 -3.77 28.45 -16.54
C GLN A 107 -2.86 27.25 -16.78
N CYS A 108 -1.55 27.40 -16.59
CA CYS A 108 -0.55 26.34 -16.77
C CYS A 108 -0.26 25.55 -15.47
N ASN A 109 -0.46 26.19 -14.30
CA ASN A 109 -0.37 25.51 -13.00
C ASN A 109 -1.59 24.64 -12.72
N PHE A 110 -2.80 25.11 -13.15
CA PHE A 110 -4.07 24.45 -12.89
C PHE A 110 -4.79 24.05 -14.20
N PRO A 111 -4.15 23.28 -15.08
CA PRO A 111 -4.67 22.99 -16.42
C PRO A 111 -5.92 22.09 -16.40
N ALA A 112 -6.09 21.21 -15.40
CA ALA A 112 -7.29 20.40 -15.26
C ALA A 112 -8.50 21.26 -14.88
N ARG A 113 -8.31 22.18 -13.92
CA ARG A 113 -9.34 23.18 -13.53
C ARG A 113 -9.68 24.08 -14.72
N PHE A 114 -8.67 24.57 -15.45
CA PHE A 114 -8.87 25.38 -16.65
C PHE A 114 -9.66 24.63 -17.72
N LYS A 115 -9.27 23.40 -18.04
CA LYS A 115 -9.97 22.56 -19.02
C LYS A 115 -11.42 22.33 -18.61
N TRP A 116 -11.68 21.93 -17.37
CA TRP A 116 -13.04 21.68 -16.88
C TRP A 116 -13.91 22.94 -16.89
N LEU A 117 -13.39 24.07 -16.38
CA LEU A 117 -14.13 25.34 -16.37
C LEU A 117 -14.39 25.83 -17.79
N ASN A 118 -13.46 25.67 -18.73
CA ASN A 118 -13.68 25.99 -20.12
C ASN A 118 -14.78 25.13 -20.76
N GLN A 119 -14.83 23.84 -20.44
CA GLN A 119 -15.93 22.95 -20.89
C GLN A 119 -17.31 23.43 -20.37
N LYS A 120 -17.38 23.95 -19.15
CA LYS A 120 -18.63 24.39 -18.51
C LYS A 120 -19.07 25.80 -18.89
N LEU A 121 -18.14 26.72 -19.09
CA LEU A 121 -18.39 28.16 -19.29
C LEU A 121 -18.12 28.65 -20.71
N VAL A 122 -17.42 27.86 -21.54
CA VAL A 122 -17.05 28.15 -22.93
C VAL A 122 -16.34 29.52 -23.02
N PHE A 123 -15.05 29.55 -22.60
CA PHE A 123 -14.27 30.78 -22.60
C PHE A 123 -14.12 31.39 -23.99
N ASP A 124 -14.34 32.70 -24.07
CA ASP A 124 -14.12 33.47 -25.29
C ASP A 124 -12.63 33.85 -25.40
N PRO A 125 -11.89 33.34 -26.37
CA PRO A 125 -10.45 33.59 -26.53
C PRO A 125 -10.13 35.04 -26.89
N HIS A 126 -11.10 35.86 -27.30
CA HIS A 126 -10.92 37.28 -27.54
C HIS A 126 -11.00 38.10 -26.24
N ARG A 127 -11.62 37.56 -25.20
CA ARG A 127 -11.83 38.22 -23.90
C ARG A 127 -11.01 37.65 -22.76
N LEU A 128 -10.52 36.40 -22.90
CA LEU A 128 -9.54 35.77 -22.03
C LEU A 128 -8.38 35.24 -22.87
N GLU A 129 -7.22 35.84 -22.72
CA GLU A 129 -6.01 35.43 -23.41
C GLU A 129 -5.57 34.02 -22.96
N ILE A 130 -5.47 33.11 -23.92
CA ILE A 130 -5.04 31.73 -23.65
C ILE A 130 -3.51 31.70 -23.63
N GLN A 131 -2.93 31.27 -22.53
CA GLN A 131 -1.49 31.23 -22.32
C GLN A 131 -0.83 29.99 -22.95
N SER A 132 0.38 30.15 -23.48
CA SER A 132 1.22 29.02 -23.87
C SER A 132 1.83 28.37 -22.64
N CYS A 133 1.66 27.05 -22.50
CA CYS A 133 2.13 26.27 -21.34
C CYS A 133 3.31 25.37 -21.73
N ASP A 134 4.41 25.96 -22.18
CA ASP A 134 5.55 25.24 -22.79
C ASP A 134 6.14 24.13 -21.91
N ARG A 135 6.09 24.29 -20.60
CA ARG A 135 6.60 23.27 -19.65
C ARG A 135 5.65 22.09 -19.54
N LEU A 136 4.34 22.37 -19.45
CA LEU A 136 3.29 21.34 -19.46
C LEU A 136 3.29 20.58 -20.79
N ASP A 137 3.39 21.31 -21.93
CA ASP A 137 3.38 20.71 -23.25
C ASP A 137 4.59 19.79 -23.48
N ARG A 138 5.77 20.22 -23.03
CA ARG A 138 6.97 19.35 -23.04
C ARG A 138 6.78 18.11 -22.20
N TRP A 139 6.25 18.26 -20.98
CA TRP A 139 5.99 17.14 -20.09
C TRP A 139 4.99 16.14 -20.70
N MET A 140 3.89 16.61 -21.26
CA MET A 140 2.90 15.77 -21.96
C MET A 140 3.50 15.09 -23.18
N LYS A 141 4.34 15.80 -23.96
CA LYS A 141 5.05 15.24 -25.11
C LYS A 141 6.08 14.17 -24.73
N ASP A 142 6.74 14.32 -23.59
CA ASP A 142 7.71 13.34 -23.08
C ASP A 142 7.01 12.08 -22.57
N LEU A 143 5.86 12.21 -21.92
CA LEU A 143 5.02 11.09 -21.52
C LEU A 143 4.43 10.37 -22.73
N ASP A 144 3.94 11.09 -23.74
CA ASP A 144 3.24 10.58 -24.94
C ASP A 144 2.20 9.50 -24.58
N PRO A 145 1.21 9.81 -23.72
CA PRO A 145 0.39 8.83 -23.05
C PRO A 145 -0.64 8.19 -23.99
N VAL A 146 -0.82 6.87 -23.88
CA VAL A 146 -1.86 6.10 -24.57
C VAL A 146 -2.70 5.24 -23.66
N GLY A 147 -2.34 5.15 -22.38
CA GLY A 147 -3.03 4.36 -21.39
C GLY A 147 -2.48 4.57 -20.00
N ALA A 148 -3.15 3.96 -19.03
CA ALA A 148 -2.70 3.91 -17.64
C ALA A 148 -2.88 2.48 -17.11
N THR A 149 -1.97 2.07 -16.23
CA THR A 149 -1.98 0.76 -15.59
C THR A 149 -1.85 0.94 -14.09
N LEU A 150 -2.81 0.42 -13.32
CA LEU A 150 -2.68 0.30 -11.88
C LEU A 150 -1.67 -0.80 -11.57
N VAL A 151 -0.65 -0.50 -10.76
CA VAL A 151 0.37 -1.46 -10.36
C VAL A 151 0.28 -1.68 -8.86
N PHE A 152 0.11 -2.93 -8.46
CA PHE A 152 0.16 -3.37 -7.07
C PHE A 152 1.45 -4.14 -6.82
N ALA A 153 2.26 -3.68 -5.87
CA ALA A 153 3.39 -4.41 -5.34
C ALA A 153 2.96 -5.17 -4.09
N SER A 154 3.18 -6.49 -4.07
CA SER A 154 2.79 -7.36 -2.97
C SER A 154 3.45 -6.95 -1.65
N TYR A 155 3.10 -7.60 -0.57
CA TYR A 155 3.51 -7.29 0.81
C TYR A 155 5.03 -7.40 1.01
N PHE A 156 5.55 -6.62 1.96
CA PHE A 156 6.94 -6.68 2.38
C PHE A 156 7.05 -6.57 3.90
N MET A 157 7.21 -7.72 4.57
CA MET A 157 7.16 -7.83 6.03
C MET A 157 8.30 -7.10 6.76
N ASN A 158 9.37 -6.73 6.06
CA ASN A 158 10.54 -6.09 6.68
C ASN A 158 10.45 -4.55 6.76
N ASN A 159 9.38 -3.95 6.24
CA ASN A 159 9.17 -2.51 6.28
C ASN A 159 7.72 -2.18 6.66
N PRO A 160 7.48 -1.48 7.77
CA PRO A 160 6.12 -1.14 8.23
C PRO A 160 5.25 -0.45 7.19
N ALA A 161 5.82 0.44 6.39
CA ALA A 161 5.08 1.16 5.34
C ALA A 161 4.70 0.27 4.14
N SER A 162 5.34 -0.88 3.97
CA SER A 162 5.14 -1.78 2.83
C SER A 162 4.47 -3.10 3.21
N MET A 163 4.14 -3.29 4.50
CA MET A 163 3.55 -4.54 5.00
C MET A 163 2.18 -4.84 4.37
N PHE A 164 1.42 -3.82 4.01
CA PHE A 164 0.09 -3.96 3.41
C PHE A 164 0.09 -3.99 1.88
N GLY A 165 1.27 -3.97 1.27
CA GLY A 165 1.42 -3.75 -0.16
C GLY A 165 1.61 -2.27 -0.51
N HIS A 166 1.70 -1.98 -1.81
CA HIS A 166 1.81 -0.61 -2.31
C HIS A 166 1.17 -0.51 -3.69
N THR A 167 0.53 0.62 -3.98
CA THR A 167 -0.02 0.88 -5.30
C THR A 167 0.60 2.13 -5.92
N LEU A 168 0.78 2.06 -7.23
CA LEU A 168 1.22 3.18 -8.05
C LEU A 168 0.55 3.10 -9.43
N MET A 169 0.63 4.18 -10.20
CA MET A 169 0.11 4.25 -11.55
C MET A 169 1.26 4.24 -12.57
N ARG A 170 1.26 3.32 -13.53
CA ARG A 170 2.12 3.38 -14.72
C ARG A 170 1.38 4.13 -15.82
N ILE A 171 2.06 5.06 -16.47
CA ILE A 171 1.59 5.82 -17.62
C ILE A 171 2.19 5.15 -18.86
N ASP A 172 1.34 4.52 -19.67
CA ASP A 172 1.77 3.78 -20.86
C ASP A 172 1.97 4.74 -22.04
N SER A 173 3.15 4.68 -22.68
CA SER A 173 3.57 5.61 -23.72
C SER A 173 3.52 4.98 -25.12
N ARG A 174 3.07 5.74 -26.11
CA ARG A 174 3.06 5.35 -27.53
C ARG A 174 4.47 5.10 -28.07
N LYS A 175 5.42 5.98 -27.74
CA LYS A 175 6.81 5.92 -28.21
C LYS A 175 7.56 4.67 -27.80
N ARG A 176 7.13 4.03 -26.70
CA ARG A 176 7.90 2.94 -26.07
C ARG A 176 7.38 1.56 -26.40
N GLY A 177 6.23 1.49 -27.11
CA GLY A 177 5.66 0.25 -27.67
C GLY A 177 5.22 -0.76 -26.61
N SER A 178 4.36 -1.71 -26.98
CA SER A 178 3.79 -2.73 -26.07
C SER A 178 4.82 -3.76 -25.56
N GLY A 179 6.03 -3.79 -26.11
CA GLY A 179 7.08 -4.75 -25.71
C GLY A 179 8.04 -4.26 -24.64
N ASN A 180 8.05 -2.96 -24.29
CA ASN A 180 9.04 -2.38 -23.38
C ASN A 180 8.40 -1.53 -22.25
N ASN A 181 7.45 -2.14 -21.51
CA ASN A 181 6.73 -1.46 -20.43
C ASN A 181 7.64 -0.87 -19.34
N LEU A 182 8.86 -1.41 -19.17
CA LEU A 182 9.83 -0.92 -18.19
C LEU A 182 10.30 0.50 -18.46
N MET A 183 10.27 0.94 -19.72
CA MET A 183 10.68 2.28 -20.12
C MET A 183 9.59 3.34 -19.93
N ASN A 184 8.38 2.95 -19.56
CA ASN A 184 7.27 3.85 -19.27
C ASN A 184 7.55 4.69 -18.01
N TYR A 185 6.69 5.64 -17.71
CA TYR A 185 6.75 6.41 -16.47
C TYR A 185 5.81 5.85 -15.41
N GLY A 186 6.20 5.99 -14.14
CA GLY A 186 5.37 5.71 -12.99
C GLY A 186 5.02 6.99 -12.25
N ALA A 187 3.76 7.17 -11.89
CA ALA A 187 3.30 8.15 -10.94
C ALA A 187 3.09 7.46 -9.59
N ASN A 188 3.80 7.90 -8.58
CA ASN A 188 3.77 7.35 -7.23
C ASN A 188 3.37 8.42 -6.23
N TYR A 189 2.53 8.06 -5.28
CA TYR A 189 2.30 8.85 -4.08
C TYR A 189 2.93 8.15 -2.90
N ALA A 190 3.77 8.84 -2.16
CA ALA A 190 4.48 8.27 -1.01
C ALA A 190 4.76 9.32 0.06
N ALA A 191 4.91 8.86 1.31
CA ALA A 191 5.43 9.66 2.40
C ALA A 191 6.87 10.10 2.12
N VAL A 192 7.21 11.32 2.51
CA VAL A 192 8.57 11.84 2.58
C VAL A 192 9.04 11.71 4.03
N PRO A 193 9.81 10.65 4.39
CA PRO A 193 10.22 10.43 5.76
C PRO A 193 11.28 11.44 6.20
N ASP A 194 11.18 11.89 7.44
CA ASP A 194 12.11 12.81 8.11
C ASP A 194 12.85 12.14 9.30
N THR A 195 12.73 10.82 9.43
CA THR A 195 13.34 10.04 10.53
C THR A 195 13.76 8.64 10.04
N GLU A 196 14.89 8.17 10.56
CA GLU A 196 15.36 6.79 10.36
C GLU A 196 14.99 5.87 11.54
N ASN A 197 14.44 6.41 12.62
CA ASN A 197 14.01 5.62 13.77
C ASN A 197 12.71 4.89 13.44
N ALA A 198 12.75 3.55 13.39
CA ALA A 198 11.63 2.71 12.98
C ALA A 198 10.36 2.91 13.85
N PHE A 199 10.52 3.15 15.17
CA PHE A 199 9.39 3.40 16.06
C PHE A 199 8.74 4.77 15.77
N LEU A 200 9.55 5.83 15.67
CA LEU A 200 9.04 7.16 15.32
C LEU A 200 8.43 7.18 13.92
N TYR A 201 9.02 6.44 12.99
CA TYR A 201 8.49 6.27 11.64
C TYR A 201 7.08 5.65 11.66
N ALA A 202 6.90 4.57 12.44
CA ALA A 202 5.59 3.93 12.58
C ALA A 202 4.56 4.88 13.24
N VAL A 203 4.93 5.55 14.33
CA VAL A 203 4.03 6.49 15.02
C VAL A 203 3.64 7.66 14.13
N LYS A 204 4.60 8.30 13.46
CA LYS A 204 4.34 9.44 12.56
C LYS A 204 3.43 9.07 11.40
N GLY A 205 3.61 7.88 10.80
CA GLY A 205 2.74 7.39 9.74
C GLY A 205 1.31 7.07 10.21
N LEU A 206 1.14 6.69 11.48
CA LEU A 206 -0.19 6.46 12.06
C LEU A 206 -0.96 7.75 12.32
N ILE A 207 -0.28 8.83 12.71
CA ILE A 207 -0.90 10.11 13.11
C ILE A 207 -0.85 11.17 12.01
N GLY A 208 -0.42 10.83 10.77
CA GLY A 208 -0.42 11.76 9.63
C GLY A 208 0.68 12.83 9.69
N SER A 209 1.81 12.54 10.33
CA SER A 209 2.88 13.54 10.50
C SER A 209 3.90 13.58 9.35
N PHE A 210 3.76 12.75 8.34
CA PHE A 210 4.60 12.81 7.13
C PHE A 210 3.89 13.58 6.02
N GLN A 211 4.65 14.30 5.22
CA GLN A 211 4.15 14.83 3.96
C GLN A 211 4.08 13.74 2.90
N GLY A 212 2.90 13.52 2.35
CA GLY A 212 2.70 12.70 1.16
C GLY A 212 2.78 13.55 -0.11
N ARG A 213 3.52 13.07 -1.11
CA ARG A 213 3.69 13.80 -2.38
C ARG A 213 3.61 12.87 -3.57
N PHE A 214 3.05 13.39 -4.66
CA PHE A 214 3.16 12.75 -5.95
C PHE A 214 4.54 12.98 -6.58
N ALA A 215 5.09 11.92 -7.16
CA ALA A 215 6.34 11.98 -7.93
C ALA A 215 6.22 11.12 -9.19
N ILE A 216 6.85 11.58 -10.27
CA ILE A 216 6.93 10.85 -11.55
C ILE A 216 8.38 10.47 -11.80
N PHE A 217 8.60 9.22 -12.18
CA PHE A 217 9.92 8.65 -12.42
C PHE A 217 9.85 7.56 -13.49
N PRO A 218 10.98 7.13 -14.05
CA PRO A 218 11.02 5.98 -14.95
C PRO A 218 10.53 4.71 -14.22
N TYR A 219 9.57 3.99 -14.80
CA TYR A 219 8.92 2.83 -14.15
C TYR A 219 9.91 1.72 -13.77
N TYR A 220 10.95 1.51 -14.57
CA TYR A 220 11.99 0.50 -14.28
C TYR A 220 12.65 0.70 -12.91
N THR A 221 12.76 1.94 -12.41
CA THR A 221 13.37 2.20 -11.09
C THR A 221 12.56 1.60 -9.97
N LYS A 222 11.22 1.65 -10.08
CA LYS A 222 10.32 1.03 -9.10
C LYS A 222 10.22 -0.48 -9.27
N VAL A 223 10.33 -0.99 -10.48
CA VAL A 223 10.46 -2.43 -10.70
C VAL A 223 11.75 -2.95 -10.06
N GLN A 224 12.88 -2.23 -10.20
CA GLN A 224 14.11 -2.59 -9.50
C GLN A 224 13.95 -2.56 -7.98
N GLU A 225 13.34 -1.51 -7.43
CA GLU A 225 13.11 -1.37 -6.00
C GLU A 225 12.23 -2.52 -5.47
N TYR A 226 11.03 -2.67 -6.01
CA TYR A 226 10.04 -3.61 -5.47
C TYR A 226 10.32 -5.06 -5.87
N ASN A 227 10.50 -5.32 -7.17
CA ASN A 227 10.59 -6.68 -7.69
C ASN A 227 11.97 -7.32 -7.44
N ASN A 228 13.04 -6.51 -7.48
CA ASN A 228 14.39 -7.00 -7.35
C ASN A 228 14.91 -6.87 -5.91
N TRP A 229 14.96 -5.64 -5.32
CA TRP A 229 15.55 -5.43 -3.99
C TRP A 229 14.66 -5.93 -2.86
N GLU A 230 13.37 -5.62 -2.90
CA GLU A 230 12.41 -6.04 -1.89
C GLU A 230 11.83 -7.44 -2.15
N SER A 231 12.07 -8.02 -3.33
CA SER A 231 11.55 -9.33 -3.75
C SER A 231 10.03 -9.44 -3.65
N ARG A 232 9.34 -8.40 -4.11
CA ARG A 232 7.87 -8.31 -4.15
C ARG A 232 7.37 -8.65 -5.53
N ASP A 233 6.34 -9.45 -5.61
CA ASP A 233 5.60 -9.70 -6.84
C ASP A 233 4.81 -8.47 -7.23
N LEU A 234 4.72 -8.19 -8.54
CA LEU A 234 3.95 -7.08 -9.08
C LEU A 234 2.75 -7.59 -9.86
N TRP A 235 1.61 -6.95 -9.66
CA TRP A 235 0.40 -7.12 -10.44
C TRP A 235 0.10 -5.84 -11.18
N GLU A 236 -0.02 -5.92 -12.51
CA GLU A 236 -0.22 -4.80 -13.40
C GLU A 236 -1.61 -4.91 -14.04
N TYR A 237 -2.52 -3.98 -13.73
CA TYR A 237 -3.90 -3.93 -14.22
C TYR A 237 -4.05 -2.82 -15.24
N GLU A 238 -4.08 -3.17 -16.53
CA GLU A 238 -4.26 -2.21 -17.62
C GLU A 238 -5.68 -1.64 -17.57
N LEU A 239 -5.81 -0.32 -17.48
CA LEU A 239 -7.09 0.37 -17.35
C LEU A 239 -7.64 0.79 -18.71
N LYS A 240 -8.96 0.82 -18.80
CA LYS A 240 -9.67 1.21 -20.01
C LYS A 240 -10.19 2.64 -19.87
N PHE A 241 -9.37 3.60 -20.27
CA PHE A 241 -9.74 5.02 -20.33
C PHE A 241 -9.83 5.50 -21.78
N THR A 242 -10.71 6.47 -22.02
CA THR A 242 -10.70 7.26 -23.24
C THR A 242 -9.52 8.23 -23.21
N GLU A 243 -9.15 8.78 -24.36
CA GLU A 243 -8.06 9.77 -24.44
C GLU A 243 -8.37 11.03 -23.61
N ASP A 244 -9.64 11.47 -23.55
CA ASP A 244 -10.04 12.63 -22.74
C ASP A 244 -9.98 12.34 -21.23
N GLN A 245 -10.39 11.14 -20.79
CA GLN A 245 -10.27 10.69 -19.41
C GLN A 245 -8.81 10.60 -18.96
N LEU A 246 -7.96 10.00 -19.79
CA LEU A 246 -6.52 9.90 -19.52
C LEU A 246 -5.88 11.29 -19.46
N ASN A 247 -6.24 12.17 -20.39
CA ASN A 247 -5.73 13.54 -20.42
C ASN A 247 -6.16 14.32 -19.15
N MET A 248 -7.42 14.22 -18.73
CA MET A 248 -7.90 14.90 -17.51
C MET A 248 -7.14 14.42 -16.27
N MET A 249 -6.92 13.12 -16.13
CA MET A 249 -6.13 12.55 -15.05
C MET A 249 -4.70 13.09 -15.01
N LEU A 250 -4.04 13.17 -16.17
CA LEU A 250 -2.66 13.64 -16.26
C LEU A 250 -2.54 15.16 -16.00
N LEU A 251 -3.46 15.96 -16.51
CA LEU A 251 -3.52 17.39 -16.21
C LEU A 251 -3.69 17.62 -14.69
N HIS A 252 -4.54 16.83 -14.04
CA HIS A 252 -4.69 16.92 -12.59
C HIS A 252 -3.46 16.41 -11.83
N LEU A 253 -2.82 15.34 -12.30
CA LEU A 253 -1.56 14.87 -11.73
C LEU A 253 -0.45 15.93 -11.80
N TRP A 254 -0.44 16.75 -12.86
CA TRP A 254 0.44 17.90 -12.97
C TRP A 254 0.15 18.93 -11.86
N GLU A 255 -1.12 19.27 -11.61
CA GLU A 255 -1.52 20.19 -10.53
C GLU A 255 -1.08 19.68 -9.14
N LEU A 256 -1.20 18.37 -8.91
CA LEU A 256 -0.83 17.70 -7.66
C LEU A 256 0.68 17.68 -7.40
N GLY A 257 1.51 17.83 -8.44
CA GLY A 257 2.96 17.87 -8.31
C GLY A 257 3.48 19.08 -7.49
N GLY A 258 2.68 20.14 -7.36
CA GLY A 258 3.01 21.36 -6.62
C GLY A 258 2.57 21.35 -5.15
N THR A 259 1.84 20.34 -4.69
CA THR A 259 1.26 20.29 -3.35
C THR A 259 1.68 19.07 -2.54
N TYR A 260 1.27 19.01 -1.28
CA TYR A 260 1.44 17.86 -0.39
C TYR A 260 0.15 17.64 0.41
N PHE A 261 0.09 16.45 1.03
CA PHE A 261 -1.00 16.00 1.89
C PHE A 261 -0.41 15.41 3.16
N ASP A 262 -1.14 15.39 4.26
CA ASP A 262 -0.77 14.61 5.43
C ASP A 262 -0.92 13.11 5.11
N TYR A 263 0.16 12.34 5.29
CA TYR A 263 0.19 10.93 4.92
C TYR A 263 -0.17 10.04 6.10
N TYR A 264 -1.28 9.32 6.01
CA TYR A 264 -1.74 8.34 6.99
C TYR A 264 -1.59 6.92 6.44
N TYR A 265 -1.05 5.99 7.22
CA TYR A 265 -0.86 4.60 6.76
C TYR A 265 -2.17 3.89 6.41
N PHE A 266 -3.27 4.21 7.09
CA PHE A 266 -4.54 3.52 6.95
C PHE A 266 -5.65 4.33 6.26
N GLN A 267 -5.43 5.58 5.93
CA GLN A 267 -6.44 6.44 5.32
C GLN A 267 -5.91 7.10 4.04
N GLU A 268 -5.31 8.26 4.14
CA GLU A 268 -4.78 9.03 2.99
C GLU A 268 -3.40 8.51 2.57
N ASN A 269 -3.32 7.23 2.21
CA ASN A 269 -2.10 6.54 1.78
C ASN A 269 -1.96 6.51 0.24
N CYS A 270 -0.98 5.74 -0.25
CA CYS A 270 -0.72 5.61 -1.69
C CYS A 270 -1.94 5.12 -2.47
N SER A 271 -2.67 4.16 -1.95
CA SER A 271 -3.83 3.56 -2.60
C SER A 271 -5.00 4.54 -2.70
N TYR A 272 -5.30 5.24 -1.62
CA TYR A 272 -6.36 6.26 -1.58
C TYR A 272 -6.16 7.33 -2.66
N HIS A 273 -4.95 7.88 -2.73
CA HIS A 273 -4.65 8.95 -3.71
C HIS A 273 -4.58 8.43 -5.15
N VAL A 274 -4.21 7.16 -5.36
CA VAL A 274 -4.31 6.53 -6.68
C VAL A 274 -5.78 6.37 -7.10
N LEU A 275 -6.68 5.89 -6.21
CA LEU A 275 -8.13 5.83 -6.50
C LEU A 275 -8.69 7.20 -6.82
N SER A 276 -8.26 8.22 -6.11
CA SER A 276 -8.67 9.61 -6.37
C SER A 276 -8.29 10.09 -7.77
N LEU A 277 -7.14 9.64 -8.33
CA LEU A 277 -6.79 9.93 -9.72
C LEU A 277 -7.71 9.20 -10.72
N LEU A 278 -8.14 7.96 -10.41
CA LEU A 278 -9.08 7.22 -11.25
C LEU A 278 -10.45 7.89 -11.29
N GLU A 279 -10.91 8.43 -10.16
CA GLU A 279 -12.17 9.17 -10.09
C GLU A 279 -12.14 10.50 -10.86
N ILE A 280 -10.96 11.14 -10.96
CA ILE A 280 -10.78 12.32 -11.84
C ILE A 280 -10.83 11.92 -13.32
N ALA A 281 -10.24 10.77 -13.69
CA ALA A 281 -10.34 10.25 -15.05
C ALA A 281 -11.79 9.95 -15.43
N ASN A 282 -12.52 9.31 -14.54
CA ASN A 282 -13.93 9.00 -14.72
C ASN A 282 -14.75 9.36 -13.46
N PRO A 283 -15.40 10.53 -13.43
CA PRO A 283 -16.15 10.99 -12.26
C PRO A 283 -17.38 10.15 -11.89
N ASP A 284 -17.81 9.21 -12.75
CA ASP A 284 -18.89 8.29 -12.42
C ASP A 284 -18.43 7.17 -11.47
N LEU A 285 -17.14 6.92 -11.39
CA LEU A 285 -16.54 6.01 -10.42
C LEU A 285 -16.68 6.57 -9.00
N ARG A 286 -16.99 5.68 -8.05
CA ARG A 286 -17.11 6.00 -6.61
C ARG A 286 -16.27 5.02 -5.80
N LEU A 287 -14.98 4.98 -6.07
CA LEU A 287 -14.07 3.98 -5.54
C LEU A 287 -13.77 4.22 -4.07
N LYS A 288 -13.62 5.52 -3.68
CA LYS A 288 -13.32 5.91 -2.30
C LYS A 288 -14.49 5.69 -1.35
N ASP A 289 -15.73 5.75 -1.83
CA ASP A 289 -16.95 5.57 -1.03
C ASP A 289 -17.08 4.16 -0.43
N SER A 290 -16.29 3.21 -0.92
CA SER A 290 -16.29 1.82 -0.45
C SER A 290 -15.51 1.61 0.87
N PHE A 291 -14.77 2.61 1.32
CA PHE A 291 -13.94 2.51 2.52
C PHE A 291 -14.56 3.26 3.69
N PHE A 292 -14.56 2.64 4.86
CA PHE A 292 -15.11 3.25 6.07
C PHE A 292 -14.03 3.69 7.08
N PHE A 293 -13.04 2.85 7.38
CA PHE A 293 -11.98 3.15 8.33
C PHE A 293 -10.58 3.12 7.73
N SER A 294 -10.33 2.14 6.87
CA SER A 294 -8.99 1.91 6.34
C SER A 294 -9.03 1.70 4.84
N VAL A 295 -8.02 2.21 4.16
CA VAL A 295 -7.79 2.00 2.74
C VAL A 295 -6.56 1.13 2.59
N ILE A 296 -6.78 -0.16 2.41
CA ILE A 296 -5.70 -1.14 2.27
C ILE A 296 -5.41 -1.36 0.77
N PRO A 297 -4.13 -1.41 0.35
CA PRO A 297 -3.76 -1.57 -1.06
C PRO A 297 -4.41 -2.77 -1.75
N THR A 298 -4.59 -3.89 -1.07
CA THR A 298 -5.25 -5.08 -1.61
C THR A 298 -6.73 -4.83 -1.92
N ASP A 299 -7.45 -4.15 -1.02
CA ASP A 299 -8.87 -3.85 -1.22
C ASP A 299 -9.07 -2.83 -2.34
N THR A 300 -8.11 -1.91 -2.54
CA THR A 300 -8.17 -0.98 -3.68
C THR A 300 -8.12 -1.73 -5.01
N VAL A 301 -7.32 -2.79 -5.10
CA VAL A 301 -7.29 -3.65 -6.29
C VAL A 301 -8.63 -4.36 -6.50
N LYS A 302 -9.23 -4.92 -5.43
CA LYS A 302 -10.56 -5.57 -5.50
C LYS A 302 -11.62 -4.62 -6.01
N ILE A 303 -11.68 -3.40 -5.45
CA ILE A 303 -12.68 -2.40 -5.84
C ILE A 303 -12.51 -1.98 -7.30
N VAL A 304 -11.26 -1.81 -7.77
CA VAL A 304 -10.98 -1.50 -9.18
C VAL A 304 -11.39 -2.67 -10.10
N MET A 305 -11.08 -3.92 -9.69
CA MET A 305 -11.46 -5.12 -10.44
C MET A 305 -12.97 -5.38 -10.45
N ALA A 306 -13.69 -4.92 -9.43
CA ALA A 306 -15.15 -5.04 -9.35
C ALA A 306 -15.89 -4.04 -10.26
N GLN A 307 -15.21 -2.99 -10.78
CA GLN A 307 -15.81 -2.05 -11.71
C GLN A 307 -15.95 -2.70 -13.10
N GLU A 308 -17.16 -2.75 -13.59
CA GLU A 308 -17.45 -3.27 -14.92
C GLU A 308 -16.63 -2.50 -15.98
N ASP A 309 -15.97 -3.23 -16.87
CA ASP A 309 -15.20 -2.67 -17.99
C ASP A 309 -14.03 -1.72 -17.66
N LEU A 310 -13.66 -1.54 -16.40
CA LEU A 310 -12.55 -0.65 -16.03
C LEU A 310 -11.17 -1.29 -16.28
N VAL A 311 -11.02 -2.59 -16.03
CA VAL A 311 -9.77 -3.31 -16.23
C VAL A 311 -9.83 -4.11 -17.54
N LYS A 312 -8.89 -3.81 -18.42
CA LYS A 312 -8.76 -4.48 -19.72
C LYS A 312 -7.99 -5.80 -19.62
N LYS A 313 -6.94 -5.83 -18.79
CA LYS A 313 -6.03 -6.97 -18.65
C LYS A 313 -5.28 -6.89 -17.33
N ALA A 314 -5.06 -8.03 -16.69
CA ALA A 314 -4.15 -8.18 -15.55
C ALA A 314 -2.90 -8.96 -15.98
N VAL A 315 -1.72 -8.50 -15.56
CA VAL A 315 -0.43 -9.11 -15.85
C VAL A 315 0.33 -9.31 -14.54
N TYR A 316 0.79 -10.54 -14.29
CA TYR A 316 1.61 -10.90 -13.15
C TYR A 316 3.10 -10.86 -13.52
N ARG A 317 3.89 -10.20 -12.68
CA ARG A 317 5.35 -10.12 -12.76
C ARG A 317 5.96 -10.67 -11.48
N PRO A 318 6.42 -11.93 -11.46
CA PRO A 318 7.03 -12.53 -10.28
C PRO A 318 8.39 -11.88 -9.95
N ALA A 319 8.69 -11.78 -8.67
CA ALA A 319 10.02 -11.39 -8.17
C ALA A 319 11.07 -12.44 -8.53
N VAL A 320 12.34 -12.04 -8.55
CA VAL A 320 13.45 -12.97 -8.82
C VAL A 320 13.47 -14.13 -7.81
N LEU A 321 13.23 -13.84 -6.53
CA LEU A 321 13.15 -14.86 -5.49
C LEU A 321 11.96 -15.81 -5.70
N THR A 322 10.81 -15.30 -6.10
CA THR A 322 9.64 -16.12 -6.45
C THR A 322 9.95 -17.05 -7.62
N GLN A 323 10.56 -16.52 -8.70
CA GLN A 323 10.97 -17.31 -9.86
C GLN A 323 11.97 -18.43 -9.48
N MET A 324 12.94 -18.11 -8.64
CA MET A 324 13.90 -19.11 -8.15
C MET A 324 13.23 -20.23 -7.36
N ASN A 325 12.34 -19.85 -6.40
CA ASN A 325 11.64 -20.84 -5.57
C ASN A 325 10.74 -21.74 -6.40
N GLU A 326 10.06 -21.21 -7.41
CA GLU A 326 9.23 -21.99 -8.34
C GLU A 326 10.07 -23.02 -9.12
N LYS A 327 11.24 -22.61 -9.60
CA LYS A 327 12.18 -23.54 -10.26
C LYS A 327 12.63 -24.63 -9.30
N ARG A 328 12.91 -24.29 -8.03
CA ARG A 328 13.30 -25.27 -6.99
C ARG A 328 12.21 -26.27 -6.65
N LEU A 329 10.94 -25.84 -6.61
CA LEU A 329 9.80 -26.74 -6.38
C LEU A 329 9.65 -27.80 -7.47
N LYS A 330 10.15 -27.54 -8.69
CA LYS A 330 10.14 -28.48 -9.81
C LYS A 330 11.36 -29.42 -9.84
N MET A 331 12.35 -29.18 -8.97
CA MET A 331 13.57 -29.98 -8.88
C MET A 331 13.38 -31.25 -8.07
N ILE A 332 13.99 -32.33 -8.54
CA ILE A 332 14.19 -33.53 -7.73
C ILE A 332 15.36 -33.32 -6.75
N GLU A 333 15.53 -34.20 -5.75
CA GLU A 333 16.50 -34.01 -4.67
C GLU A 333 17.97 -33.94 -5.16
N ASP A 334 18.33 -34.71 -6.19
CA ASP A 334 19.67 -34.63 -6.80
C ASP A 334 19.92 -33.23 -7.41
N GLU A 335 18.94 -32.65 -8.10
CA GLU A 335 19.04 -31.33 -8.69
C GLU A 335 19.14 -30.24 -7.62
N LYS A 336 18.36 -30.34 -6.53
CA LYS A 336 18.46 -29.43 -5.38
C LYS A 336 19.83 -29.50 -4.72
N THR A 337 20.37 -30.72 -4.56
CA THR A 337 21.71 -30.95 -4.00
C THR A 337 22.80 -30.33 -4.88
N ILE A 338 22.72 -30.49 -6.19
CA ILE A 338 23.65 -29.88 -7.14
C ILE A 338 23.56 -28.36 -7.10
N LEU A 339 22.34 -27.80 -7.06
CA LEU A 339 22.12 -26.35 -6.91
C LEU A 339 22.77 -25.80 -5.62
N GLN A 340 22.58 -26.48 -4.49
CA GLN A 340 23.20 -26.09 -3.21
C GLN A 340 24.74 -26.10 -3.29
N LYS A 341 25.33 -27.11 -3.91
CA LYS A 341 26.79 -27.20 -4.10
C LYS A 341 27.32 -26.08 -5.00
N LEU A 342 26.61 -25.73 -6.08
CA LEU A 342 26.94 -24.57 -6.91
C LEU A 342 26.88 -23.26 -6.13
N ILE A 343 25.84 -23.07 -5.32
CA ILE A 343 25.65 -21.87 -4.48
C ILE A 343 26.77 -21.74 -3.45
N LYS A 344 27.19 -22.84 -2.83
CA LYS A 344 28.32 -22.88 -1.88
C LYS A 344 29.69 -22.78 -2.53
N GLY A 345 29.77 -22.85 -3.86
CA GLY A 345 31.04 -22.87 -4.59
C GLY A 345 31.83 -24.19 -4.46
N GLU A 346 31.16 -25.26 -4.02
CA GLU A 346 31.78 -26.60 -3.85
C GLU A 346 32.02 -27.31 -5.21
N ILE A 347 31.21 -26.93 -6.21
CA ILE A 347 31.33 -27.42 -7.58
C ILE A 347 31.16 -26.29 -8.58
N SER A 348 31.58 -26.51 -9.82
CA SER A 348 31.36 -25.60 -10.95
C SER A 348 30.45 -26.22 -12.01
N PRO A 349 29.94 -25.42 -12.97
CA PRO A 349 29.14 -25.92 -14.10
C PRO A 349 29.90 -26.92 -15.02
N GLU A 350 31.23 -26.99 -14.94
CA GLU A 350 32.06 -27.93 -15.68
C GLU A 350 32.30 -29.26 -14.91
N SER A 351 31.87 -29.34 -13.66
CA SER A 351 32.12 -30.52 -12.79
C SER A 351 31.35 -31.75 -13.25
N THR A 352 31.92 -32.95 -13.03
CA THR A 352 31.30 -34.24 -13.37
C THR A 352 29.90 -34.42 -12.75
N PRO A 353 29.66 -34.06 -11.47
CA PRO A 353 28.32 -34.17 -10.88
C PRO A 353 27.26 -33.34 -11.61
N PHE A 354 27.60 -32.11 -12.07
CA PHE A 354 26.69 -31.29 -12.84
C PHE A 354 26.51 -31.84 -14.27
N ALA A 355 27.58 -32.24 -14.93
CA ALA A 355 27.55 -32.81 -16.29
C ALA A 355 26.76 -34.12 -16.38
N GLY A 356 26.64 -34.88 -15.27
CA GLY A 356 25.84 -36.10 -15.18
C GLY A 356 24.33 -35.89 -15.19
N LEU A 357 23.85 -34.64 -14.98
CA LEU A 357 22.43 -34.31 -15.08
C LEU A 357 21.94 -34.37 -16.54
N SER A 358 20.65 -34.64 -16.72
CA SER A 358 20.02 -34.45 -18.03
C SER A 358 20.12 -33.00 -18.51
N THR A 359 20.09 -32.76 -19.83
CA THR A 359 20.18 -31.42 -20.41
C THR A 359 19.07 -30.48 -19.85
N ARG A 360 17.86 -31.00 -19.63
CA ARG A 360 16.75 -30.27 -19.00
C ARG A 360 17.06 -29.93 -17.54
N SER A 361 17.57 -30.86 -16.78
CA SER A 361 17.97 -30.67 -15.38
C SER A 361 19.10 -29.67 -15.24
N GLN A 362 20.10 -29.71 -16.14
CA GLN A 362 21.18 -28.73 -16.19
C GLN A 362 20.64 -27.32 -16.43
N ALA A 363 19.72 -27.15 -17.39
CA ALA A 363 19.10 -25.84 -17.67
C ALA A 363 18.29 -25.34 -16.48
N LEU A 364 17.50 -26.19 -15.83
CA LEU A 364 16.69 -25.82 -14.66
C LEU A 364 17.59 -25.37 -13.49
N VAL A 365 18.64 -26.14 -13.18
CA VAL A 365 19.59 -25.81 -12.12
C VAL A 365 20.36 -24.53 -12.41
N LEU A 366 20.85 -24.33 -13.65
CA LEU A 366 21.55 -23.09 -14.01
C LEU A 366 20.63 -21.87 -13.97
N ASN A 367 19.38 -21.97 -14.45
CA ASN A 367 18.43 -20.86 -14.37
C ASN A 367 18.16 -20.47 -12.91
N ALA A 368 17.93 -21.45 -12.01
CA ALA A 368 17.74 -21.16 -10.59
C ALA A 368 19.01 -20.60 -9.92
N TYR A 369 20.20 -21.06 -10.34
CA TYR A 369 21.46 -20.53 -9.84
C TYR A 369 21.70 -19.08 -10.29
N MET A 370 21.36 -18.75 -11.53
CA MET A 370 21.40 -17.36 -12.04
C MET A 370 20.46 -16.44 -11.27
N ASP A 371 19.22 -16.90 -11.00
CA ASP A 371 18.26 -16.15 -10.18
C ASP A 371 18.80 -15.94 -8.75
N TYR A 372 19.43 -16.95 -8.15
CA TYR A 372 20.06 -16.82 -6.83
C TYR A 372 21.18 -15.78 -6.83
N LEU A 373 22.07 -15.82 -7.82
CA LEU A 373 23.15 -14.85 -7.93
C LEU A 373 22.61 -13.43 -8.13
N GLN A 374 21.57 -13.27 -8.94
CA GLN A 374 20.89 -12.01 -9.13
C GLN A 374 20.26 -11.52 -7.81
N TYR A 375 19.52 -12.37 -7.10
CA TYR A 375 18.94 -12.05 -5.80
C TYR A 375 20.01 -11.63 -4.78
N ARG A 376 21.11 -12.39 -4.67
CA ARG A 376 22.21 -12.07 -3.76
C ARG A 376 22.87 -10.74 -4.09
N SER A 377 23.09 -10.45 -5.38
CA SER A 377 23.69 -9.18 -5.84
C SER A 377 22.86 -7.97 -5.39
N MET A 378 21.55 -8.14 -5.30
CA MET A 378 20.62 -7.09 -4.90
C MET A 378 20.55 -6.91 -3.38
N GLN A 379 20.76 -7.99 -2.60
CA GLN A 379 20.74 -7.93 -1.13
C GLN A 379 22.03 -7.35 -0.55
N GLU A 380 23.16 -7.61 -1.20
CA GLU A 380 24.44 -7.03 -0.80
C GLU A 380 24.51 -5.60 -1.36
N LYS A 381 24.13 -4.59 -0.55
CA LYS A 381 24.25 -3.13 -0.84
C LYS A 381 25.68 -2.67 -1.10
N SER A 382 26.50 -3.52 -1.69
CA SER A 382 27.90 -3.25 -2.02
C SER A 382 27.94 -2.74 -3.47
N ASP A 383 28.73 -1.69 -3.73
CA ASP A 383 29.07 -1.20 -5.08
C ASP A 383 29.76 -2.27 -5.96
N LYS A 384 29.98 -3.47 -5.42
CA LYS A 384 30.46 -4.61 -6.18
C LYS A 384 29.27 -5.31 -6.82
N GLU A 385 29.02 -4.98 -8.07
CA GLU A 385 28.14 -5.73 -8.96
C GLU A 385 28.49 -7.22 -8.89
N ILE A 386 27.67 -8.04 -8.26
CA ILE A 386 27.82 -9.49 -8.33
C ILE A 386 27.47 -9.88 -9.76
N LYS A 387 28.49 -9.99 -10.59
CA LYS A 387 28.32 -10.43 -11.97
C LYS A 387 28.09 -11.93 -11.97
N ILE A 388 27.08 -12.37 -12.71
CA ILE A 388 26.92 -13.79 -13.00
C ILE A 388 28.23 -14.28 -13.61
N PRO A 389 28.91 -15.32 -13.04
CA PRO A 389 30.18 -15.80 -13.58
C PRO A 389 30.04 -16.18 -15.04
N HIS A 390 31.02 -15.80 -15.84
CA HIS A 390 31.02 -16.09 -17.29
C HIS A 390 30.90 -17.59 -17.59
N SER A 391 31.47 -18.45 -16.75
CA SER A 391 31.32 -19.91 -16.84
C SER A 391 29.87 -20.37 -16.77
N VAL A 392 29.04 -19.75 -15.90
CA VAL A 392 27.60 -20.03 -15.77
C VAL A 392 26.85 -19.65 -17.04
N LEU A 393 27.14 -18.44 -17.57
CA LEU A 393 26.53 -17.97 -18.81
C LEU A 393 26.93 -18.85 -20.01
N LEU A 394 28.20 -19.24 -20.11
CA LEU A 394 28.68 -20.18 -21.15
C LEU A 394 28.04 -21.55 -21.03
N ALA A 395 27.98 -22.11 -19.80
CA ALA A 395 27.32 -23.40 -19.58
C ALA A 395 25.85 -23.33 -20.02
N ARG A 396 25.12 -22.27 -19.64
CA ARG A 396 23.71 -22.10 -20.04
C ARG A 396 23.53 -21.90 -21.55
N SER A 397 24.40 -21.14 -22.21
CA SER A 397 24.32 -20.89 -23.65
C SER A 397 24.56 -22.13 -24.52
N ARG A 398 25.28 -23.14 -23.98
CA ARG A 398 25.48 -24.44 -24.66
C ARG A 398 24.24 -25.32 -24.67
N LEU A 399 23.29 -25.05 -23.75
CA LEU A 399 22.02 -25.77 -23.64
C LEU A 399 20.97 -25.07 -24.51
N LYS A 400 21.04 -25.28 -25.83
CA LYS A 400 20.14 -24.67 -26.81
C LYS A 400 18.74 -25.29 -26.71
N ASP A 401 17.74 -24.50 -27.11
CA ASP A 401 16.33 -24.90 -27.33
C ASP A 401 15.56 -25.47 -26.12
N ILE A 402 16.02 -25.18 -24.90
CA ILE A 402 15.26 -25.49 -23.70
C ILE A 402 14.56 -24.21 -23.27
N PRO A 403 13.20 -24.15 -23.37
CA PRO A 403 12.43 -23.00 -22.90
C PRO A 403 12.69 -22.73 -21.42
N ASP A 404 12.76 -21.46 -21.05
CA ASP A 404 12.75 -21.13 -19.63
C ASP A 404 11.38 -21.48 -19.04
N ILE A 405 11.39 -22.14 -17.89
CA ILE A 405 10.18 -22.60 -17.19
C ILE A 405 9.35 -21.43 -16.65
N VAL A 406 9.83 -20.20 -16.82
CA VAL A 406 9.21 -18.93 -16.36
C VAL A 406 7.78 -18.74 -16.89
N ASP A 407 7.44 -19.23 -18.08
CA ASP A 407 6.09 -19.07 -18.64
C ASP A 407 5.01 -19.87 -17.88
N GLU A 408 5.36 -20.90 -17.14
CA GLU A 408 4.45 -21.61 -16.24
C GLU A 408 4.38 -20.97 -14.84
N ALA A 409 5.43 -20.27 -14.40
CA ALA A 409 5.47 -19.58 -13.10
C ALA A 409 4.43 -18.45 -12.96
N ARG A 410 3.90 -17.95 -14.08
CA ARG A 410 2.80 -16.95 -14.10
C ARG A 410 1.48 -17.43 -13.46
N ARG A 411 1.43 -18.67 -12.95
CA ARG A 411 0.23 -19.29 -12.35
C ARG A 411 0.32 -19.54 -10.84
N PHE A 412 1.43 -19.23 -10.18
CA PHE A 412 1.68 -19.69 -8.81
C PHE A 412 1.31 -18.71 -7.71
N SER A 413 1.16 -17.41 -7.99
CA SER A 413 0.66 -16.45 -7.03
C SER A 413 -0.82 -16.23 -7.25
N SER A 414 -1.61 -16.34 -6.19
CA SER A 414 -3.03 -15.97 -6.25
C SER A 414 -3.15 -14.46 -6.41
N PRO A 415 -3.96 -13.99 -7.37
CA PRO A 415 -4.21 -12.57 -7.54
C PRO A 415 -4.74 -11.95 -6.24
N PRO A 416 -4.29 -10.72 -5.87
CA PRO A 416 -4.70 -10.07 -4.62
C PRO A 416 -6.21 -9.81 -4.55
N GLU A 417 -6.88 -9.60 -5.68
CA GLU A 417 -8.33 -9.40 -5.74
C GLU A 417 -9.14 -10.63 -5.34
N LEU A 418 -8.56 -11.81 -5.33
CA LEU A 418 -9.21 -13.04 -4.86
C LEU A 418 -9.11 -13.23 -3.35
N GLY A 419 -8.37 -12.35 -2.64
CA GLY A 419 -8.28 -12.41 -1.19
C GLY A 419 -9.60 -12.08 -0.48
N HIS A 420 -9.76 -12.45 0.78
CA HIS A 420 -10.87 -11.99 1.62
C HIS A 420 -10.77 -10.48 1.89
N GLY A 421 -11.84 -9.83 2.38
CA GLY A 421 -11.81 -8.44 2.83
C GLY A 421 -10.82 -8.24 3.98
N THR A 422 -10.21 -7.05 4.12
CA THR A 422 -9.23 -6.81 5.18
C THR A 422 -9.87 -6.44 6.51
N ASP A 423 -11.06 -5.85 6.49
CA ASP A 423 -11.89 -5.64 7.68
C ASP A 423 -12.51 -6.97 8.12
N ARG A 424 -12.63 -7.17 9.43
CA ARG A 424 -13.29 -8.37 9.97
C ARG A 424 -14.26 -8.01 11.08
N PHE A 425 -15.47 -8.48 10.96
CA PHE A 425 -16.47 -8.52 12.03
C PHE A 425 -16.62 -9.95 12.55
N ARG A 426 -16.62 -10.12 13.88
CA ARG A 426 -16.75 -11.42 14.54
C ARG A 426 -17.88 -11.39 15.55
N VAL A 427 -18.73 -12.42 15.52
CA VAL A 427 -19.72 -12.71 16.55
C VAL A 427 -19.47 -14.12 17.06
N GLY A 428 -19.45 -14.29 18.37
CA GLY A 428 -19.20 -15.56 18.99
C GLY A 428 -20.00 -15.78 20.27
N MET A 429 -20.04 -17.03 20.69
CA MET A 429 -20.51 -17.45 22.01
C MET A 429 -19.46 -18.37 22.62
N GLY A 430 -19.31 -18.28 23.93
CA GLY A 430 -18.34 -19.10 24.62
C GLY A 430 -18.66 -19.29 26.09
N HIS A 431 -17.83 -20.11 26.69
CA HIS A 431 -17.83 -20.34 28.13
C HIS A 431 -16.38 -20.34 28.61
N ASN A 432 -16.13 -19.66 29.70
CA ASN A 432 -14.84 -19.72 30.37
C ASN A 432 -14.99 -20.43 31.73
N SER A 433 -13.91 -20.54 32.49
CA SER A 433 -13.91 -21.20 33.81
C SER A 433 -14.90 -20.59 34.84
N HIS A 434 -15.54 -19.48 34.51
CA HIS A 434 -16.40 -18.74 35.42
C HIS A 434 -17.87 -18.68 34.96
N GLU A 435 -18.10 -18.31 33.69
CA GLU A 435 -19.44 -18.01 33.19
C GLU A 435 -19.52 -18.04 31.65
N PRO A 436 -20.71 -18.21 31.06
CA PRO A 436 -20.95 -18.08 29.64
C PRO A 436 -20.93 -16.61 29.21
N PHE A 437 -20.56 -16.37 27.91
CA PHE A 437 -20.50 -15.03 27.34
C PHE A 437 -20.86 -15.01 25.84
N LEU A 438 -21.29 -13.84 25.39
CA LEU A 438 -21.33 -13.48 23.97
C LEU A 438 -20.09 -12.60 23.62
N GLU A 439 -19.57 -12.79 22.44
CA GLU A 439 -18.35 -12.10 21.97
C GLU A 439 -18.63 -11.33 20.69
N PHE A 440 -18.17 -10.08 20.65
CA PHE A 440 -18.21 -9.20 19.48
C PHE A 440 -16.82 -8.63 19.24
N ALA A 441 -16.29 -8.77 18.04
CA ALA A 441 -15.00 -8.21 17.70
C ALA A 441 -15.02 -7.52 16.34
N TYR A 442 -14.23 -6.46 16.23
CA TYR A 442 -13.97 -5.75 15.00
C TYR A 442 -12.48 -5.53 14.81
N ARG A 443 -12.00 -5.78 13.58
CA ARG A 443 -10.63 -5.59 13.16
C ARG A 443 -10.61 -4.85 11.83
N PRO A 444 -10.09 -3.62 11.76
CA PRO A 444 -10.02 -2.82 10.52
C PRO A 444 -8.86 -3.18 9.58
N ALA A 445 -7.89 -4.00 10.00
CA ALA A 445 -6.79 -4.50 9.17
C ALA A 445 -6.07 -5.66 9.85
N TYR A 446 -5.56 -6.64 9.21
CA TYR A 446 -5.42 -6.91 7.81
C TYR A 446 -5.72 -8.40 7.56
N HIS A 447 -4.79 -9.33 7.89
CA HIS A 447 -4.86 -10.77 7.67
C HIS A 447 -4.35 -11.55 8.89
N ASP A 448 -5.01 -12.64 9.27
CA ASP A 448 -4.56 -13.54 10.33
C ASP A 448 -4.24 -14.94 9.79
N LEU A 449 -3.32 -15.64 10.49
CA LEU A 449 -2.84 -16.97 10.10
C LEU A 449 -3.92 -18.05 10.03
N MET A 450 -5.12 -17.82 10.56
CA MET A 450 -6.26 -18.74 10.45
C MET A 450 -7.14 -18.43 9.23
N ALA A 451 -7.11 -17.22 8.68
CA ALA A 451 -7.88 -16.86 7.49
C ALA A 451 -7.36 -17.61 6.23
N LYS A 452 -8.10 -17.55 5.13
CA LYS A 452 -7.64 -18.12 3.84
C LYS A 452 -6.45 -17.34 3.31
N ASP A 453 -5.42 -18.04 2.87
CA ASP A 453 -4.18 -17.43 2.35
C ASP A 453 -4.31 -16.92 0.89
N VAL A 454 -5.43 -17.22 0.21
CA VAL A 454 -5.64 -16.77 -1.17
C VAL A 454 -5.56 -15.24 -1.24
N GLY A 455 -4.72 -14.72 -2.13
CA GLY A 455 -4.52 -13.27 -2.29
C GLY A 455 -3.61 -12.62 -1.24
N TYR A 456 -3.11 -13.38 -0.26
CA TYR A 456 -2.24 -12.90 0.81
C TYR A 456 -0.89 -13.63 0.85
N ASP A 457 0.06 -13.08 1.60
CA ASP A 457 1.34 -13.74 1.84
C ASP A 457 1.13 -14.94 2.78
N LYS A 458 1.57 -16.12 2.31
CA LYS A 458 1.43 -17.35 3.08
C LYS A 458 2.29 -17.31 4.35
N ASN A 459 1.72 -17.83 5.45
CA ASN A 459 2.40 -17.94 6.75
C ASN A 459 2.77 -16.58 7.38
N SER A 460 2.11 -15.51 7.01
CA SER A 460 2.23 -14.21 7.66
C SER A 460 0.92 -13.78 8.32
N GLU A 461 1.05 -13.00 9.38
CA GLU A 461 -0.06 -12.36 10.07
C GLU A 461 0.28 -10.90 10.29
N ILE A 462 -0.66 -10.02 9.96
CA ILE A 462 -0.61 -8.62 10.32
C ILE A 462 -2.00 -8.24 10.82
N ILE A 463 -2.10 -7.95 12.10
CA ILE A 463 -3.33 -7.49 12.74
C ILE A 463 -3.07 -6.10 13.29
N PHE A 464 -3.95 -5.18 12.98
CA PHE A 464 -3.94 -3.84 13.51
C PHE A 464 -5.31 -3.50 14.08
N MET A 465 -5.36 -3.07 15.36
CA MET A 465 -6.57 -2.66 16.08
C MET A 465 -7.70 -3.71 16.12
N ASP A 466 -7.42 -4.93 16.56
CA ASP A 466 -8.48 -5.95 16.78
C ASP A 466 -9.10 -5.82 18.18
N PHE A 467 -10.31 -5.28 18.26
CA PHE A 467 -11.04 -5.05 19.50
C PHE A 467 -12.05 -6.17 19.74
N ASN A 468 -11.99 -6.80 20.90
CA ASN A 468 -12.88 -7.88 21.33
C ASN A 468 -13.61 -7.50 22.62
N LEU A 469 -14.94 -7.39 22.53
CA LEU A 469 -15.85 -7.11 23.64
C LEU A 469 -16.63 -8.37 23.99
N ARG A 470 -16.81 -8.63 25.28
CA ARG A 470 -17.62 -9.72 25.78
C ARG A 470 -18.76 -9.21 26.66
N TYR A 471 -19.94 -9.73 26.42
CA TYR A 471 -21.10 -9.64 27.33
C TYR A 471 -21.22 -10.93 28.11
N TYR A 472 -20.97 -10.86 29.40
CA TYR A 472 -21.03 -11.99 30.33
C TYR A 472 -22.44 -12.18 30.82
N LEU A 473 -23.03 -13.39 30.64
CA LEU A 473 -24.46 -13.63 30.83
C LEU A 473 -24.88 -13.70 32.30
N ASP A 474 -24.05 -14.28 33.17
CA ASP A 474 -24.43 -14.43 34.60
C ASP A 474 -24.23 -13.12 35.38
N SER A 475 -23.21 -12.37 35.05
CA SER A 475 -22.88 -11.10 35.71
C SER A 475 -23.50 -9.87 35.03
N GLU A 476 -24.11 -10.02 33.85
CA GLU A 476 -24.73 -8.96 33.03
C GLU A 476 -23.78 -7.79 32.74
N ARG A 477 -22.51 -8.08 32.43
CA ARG A 477 -21.48 -7.06 32.23
C ARG A 477 -20.85 -7.13 30.86
N VAL A 478 -20.70 -5.95 30.26
CA VAL A 478 -19.85 -5.77 29.06
C VAL A 478 -18.42 -5.46 29.50
N ARG A 479 -17.44 -6.16 28.92
CA ARG A 479 -16.02 -5.97 29.19
C ARG A 479 -15.20 -6.04 27.91
N LEU A 480 -14.11 -5.25 27.87
CA LEU A 480 -13.06 -5.45 26.92
C LEU A 480 -12.28 -6.71 27.32
N ASP A 481 -12.37 -7.76 26.52
CA ASP A 481 -11.62 -9.00 26.75
C ASP A 481 -10.19 -8.86 26.23
N ARG A 482 -10.05 -8.36 24.98
CA ARG A 482 -8.76 -8.13 24.34
C ARG A 482 -8.84 -6.96 23.35
N ALA A 483 -7.78 -6.18 23.29
CA ALA A 483 -7.53 -5.22 22.22
C ALA A 483 -6.10 -5.41 21.73
N LYS A 484 -5.94 -6.05 20.56
CA LYS A 484 -4.64 -6.10 19.87
C LYS A 484 -4.41 -4.77 19.15
N ILE A 485 -3.43 -4.02 19.59
CA ILE A 485 -3.04 -2.77 18.93
C ILE A 485 -2.23 -3.10 17.69
N LEU A 486 -1.29 -4.05 17.82
CA LEU A 486 -0.47 -4.54 16.72
C LEU A 486 -0.09 -6.00 16.99
N SER A 487 -0.24 -6.85 15.99
CA SER A 487 0.31 -8.21 15.99
C SER A 487 0.88 -8.51 14.62
N ILE A 488 2.15 -8.83 14.57
CA ILE A 488 2.86 -9.20 13.36
C ILE A 488 3.56 -10.53 13.60
N THR A 489 3.28 -11.51 12.78
CA THR A 489 3.96 -12.82 12.83
C THR A 489 4.38 -13.24 11.42
N SER A 490 5.64 -13.58 11.27
CA SER A 490 6.22 -14.13 10.04
C SER A 490 6.74 -15.53 10.31
N LEU A 491 6.03 -16.54 9.82
CA LEU A 491 6.40 -17.96 9.90
C LEU A 491 7.13 -18.38 8.62
N ASN A 492 8.33 -17.85 8.41
CA ASN A 492 9.14 -18.25 7.27
C ASN A 492 9.62 -19.69 7.46
N PRO A 493 9.19 -20.68 6.62
CA PRO A 493 9.78 -22.03 6.68
C PRO A 493 11.27 -21.93 6.48
N TYR A 494 12.03 -22.54 7.38
CA TYR A 494 13.49 -22.51 7.33
C TYR A 494 14.01 -23.11 6.02
N ASP A 495 14.81 -22.34 5.33
CA ASP A 495 15.46 -22.73 4.09
C ASP A 495 16.98 -22.57 4.26
N PRO A 496 17.77 -23.66 4.08
CA PRO A 496 19.22 -23.62 4.24
C PRO A 496 19.96 -22.68 3.29
N LEU A 497 19.32 -22.21 2.22
CA LEU A 497 19.92 -21.23 1.29
C LEU A 497 19.76 -19.79 1.75
N PHE A 498 18.71 -19.49 2.51
CA PHE A 498 18.38 -18.12 2.92
C PHE A 498 18.52 -17.91 4.43
N GLU A 499 18.50 -18.99 5.22
CA GLU A 499 18.66 -18.99 6.69
C GLU A 499 17.75 -17.98 7.42
N LYS A 500 16.57 -17.67 6.83
CA LYS A 500 15.60 -16.74 7.41
C LYS A 500 14.90 -17.38 8.59
N LEU A 501 14.94 -16.72 9.73
CA LEU A 501 14.22 -17.12 10.93
C LEU A 501 12.81 -16.52 10.95
N SER A 502 11.90 -17.23 11.62
CA SER A 502 10.58 -16.71 11.98
C SER A 502 10.71 -15.66 13.08
N TRP A 503 9.78 -14.70 13.11
CA TRP A 503 9.74 -13.66 14.13
C TRP A 503 8.32 -13.19 14.39
N ARG A 504 8.08 -12.65 15.58
CA ARG A 504 6.81 -12.02 15.93
C ARG A 504 6.97 -10.82 16.87
N VAL A 505 6.00 -9.91 16.79
CA VAL A 505 5.84 -8.77 17.69
C VAL A 505 4.35 -8.61 17.99
N ASP A 506 4.00 -8.53 19.28
CA ASP A 506 2.64 -8.24 19.70
C ASP A 506 2.62 -7.11 20.72
N LEU A 507 1.64 -6.23 20.60
CA LEU A 507 1.28 -5.21 21.56
C LEU A 507 -0.23 -5.26 21.76
N GLU A 508 -0.65 -5.62 22.97
CA GLU A 508 -2.08 -5.82 23.24
C GLU A 508 -2.47 -5.43 24.68
N ILE A 509 -3.74 -5.14 24.84
CA ILE A 509 -4.41 -5.15 26.15
C ILE A 509 -5.18 -6.46 26.18
N ASP A 510 -4.95 -7.29 27.19
CA ASP A 510 -5.59 -8.61 27.28
C ASP A 510 -5.90 -8.97 28.73
N THR A 511 -6.91 -9.83 28.92
CA THR A 511 -7.32 -10.32 30.24
C THR A 511 -6.23 -11.20 30.86
N LEU A 512 -5.94 -11.02 32.16
CA LEU A 512 -5.03 -11.87 32.95
C LEU A 512 -5.69 -13.21 33.28
N ARG A 513 -5.61 -14.18 32.36
CA ARG A 513 -6.29 -15.49 32.47
C ARG A 513 -5.62 -16.46 33.45
N ASP A 514 -4.36 -16.23 33.78
CA ASP A 514 -3.60 -17.03 34.75
C ASP A 514 -3.76 -16.57 36.22
N TYR A 515 -4.50 -15.47 36.43
CA TYR A 515 -4.88 -14.93 37.72
C TYR A 515 -6.31 -15.32 38.10
N ASN A 516 -6.57 -15.54 39.37
CA ASN A 516 -7.94 -15.75 39.84
C ASN A 516 -8.73 -14.43 39.91
N CYS A 517 -8.74 -13.71 38.84
CA CYS A 517 -9.40 -12.43 38.67
C CYS A 517 -10.29 -12.47 37.44
N ARG A 518 -11.59 -12.20 37.62
CA ARG A 518 -12.57 -12.34 36.52
C ARG A 518 -12.41 -11.34 35.39
N TYR A 519 -11.91 -10.10 35.68
CA TYR A 519 -11.95 -8.98 34.73
C TYR A 519 -10.71 -8.11 34.80
N CYS A 520 -9.54 -8.70 35.03
CA CYS A 520 -8.29 -7.98 35.16
C CYS A 520 -7.58 -7.90 33.81
N ASN A 521 -7.45 -6.70 33.29
CA ASN A 521 -6.70 -6.47 32.06
C ASN A 521 -5.24 -6.09 32.36
N SER A 522 -4.37 -6.45 31.44
CA SER A 522 -2.95 -6.07 31.42
C SER A 522 -2.56 -5.56 30.03
N VAL A 523 -1.65 -4.62 30.00
CA VAL A 523 -0.92 -4.26 28.77
C VAL A 523 0.22 -5.24 28.59
N LYS A 524 0.25 -5.91 27.45
CA LYS A 524 1.23 -6.97 27.13
C LYS A 524 2.06 -6.56 25.91
N GLY A 525 3.36 -6.78 26.00
CA GLY A 525 4.29 -6.70 24.89
C GLY A 525 5.01 -8.02 24.71
N THR A 526 5.09 -8.53 23.48
CA THR A 526 5.81 -9.75 23.13
C THR A 526 6.75 -9.49 21.96
N TYR A 527 7.99 -9.96 22.06
CA TYR A 527 8.93 -10.06 20.96
C TYR A 527 9.48 -11.47 20.89
N GLY A 528 9.33 -12.13 19.74
CA GLY A 528 9.72 -13.51 19.53
C GLY A 528 10.65 -13.73 18.35
N ARG A 529 11.57 -14.68 18.53
CA ARG A 529 12.35 -15.28 17.44
C ARG A 529 12.11 -16.76 17.43
N GLY A 530 12.05 -17.33 16.23
CA GLY A 530 11.70 -18.74 16.09
C GLY A 530 12.17 -19.36 14.79
N ILE A 531 11.84 -20.61 14.64
CA ILE A 531 12.03 -21.38 13.44
C ILE A 531 10.72 -22.04 13.06
N SER A 532 10.42 -22.07 11.78
CA SER A 532 9.31 -22.89 11.27
C SER A 532 9.84 -23.87 10.21
N TYR A 533 9.16 -25.00 10.06
CA TYR A 533 9.56 -26.08 9.17
C TYR A 533 8.33 -26.67 8.47
N ARG A 534 8.40 -26.79 7.16
CA ARG A 534 7.38 -27.42 6.33
C ARG A 534 7.99 -28.67 5.70
N PRO A 535 7.56 -29.88 6.11
CA PRO A 535 8.10 -31.11 5.53
C PRO A 535 7.75 -31.24 4.04
N ASP A 536 8.73 -31.48 3.19
CA ASP A 536 8.51 -31.66 1.74
C ASP A 536 7.55 -32.80 1.41
N PHE A 537 7.63 -33.90 2.20
CA PHE A 537 6.77 -35.08 2.04
C PHE A 537 5.31 -34.82 2.51
N PHE A 538 5.04 -33.73 3.26
CA PHE A 538 3.72 -33.44 3.80
C PHE A 538 3.50 -31.93 3.90
N SER A 539 3.45 -31.27 2.75
CA SER A 539 3.34 -29.80 2.61
C SER A 539 2.14 -29.12 3.32
N PRO A 540 1.00 -29.79 3.61
CA PRO A 540 -0.08 -29.18 4.40
C PRO A 540 0.29 -28.88 5.85
N LEU A 541 1.37 -29.47 6.39
CA LEU A 541 1.82 -29.29 7.76
C LEU A 541 2.89 -28.22 7.85
N LEU A 542 2.70 -27.25 8.75
CA LEU A 542 3.70 -26.26 9.13
C LEU A 542 3.97 -26.36 10.62
N LEU A 543 5.16 -26.77 11.00
CA LEU A 543 5.62 -26.79 12.38
C LEU A 543 6.33 -25.50 12.73
N PHE A 544 6.22 -25.03 13.98
CA PHE A 544 6.94 -23.84 14.44
C PHE A 544 7.36 -23.95 15.91
N SER A 545 8.41 -23.21 16.24
CA SER A 545 8.83 -22.98 17.63
C SER A 545 9.31 -21.55 17.77
N PHE A 546 8.95 -20.90 18.89
CA PHE A 546 9.39 -19.55 19.26
C PHE A 546 10.01 -19.54 20.64
N VAL A 547 10.95 -18.63 20.82
CA VAL A 547 11.42 -18.15 22.12
C VAL A 547 11.03 -16.67 22.20
N ASP A 548 10.24 -16.32 23.19
CA ASP A 548 9.69 -14.98 23.34
C ASP A 548 10.22 -14.27 24.60
N LEU A 549 10.39 -12.97 24.47
CA LEU A 549 10.48 -12.04 25.57
C LEU A 549 9.09 -11.44 25.80
N LYS A 550 8.59 -11.48 27.05
CA LYS A 550 7.26 -10.99 27.40
C LYS A 550 7.33 -9.96 28.53
N THR A 551 6.57 -8.88 28.35
CA THR A 551 6.36 -7.85 29.36
C THR A 551 4.86 -7.69 29.61
N GLU A 552 4.47 -7.58 30.87
CA GLU A 552 3.08 -7.32 31.23
C GLU A 552 3.01 -6.26 32.33
N PHE A 553 2.05 -5.34 32.20
CA PHE A 553 1.80 -4.27 33.15
C PHE A 553 0.31 -4.27 33.54
N SER A 554 0.03 -4.34 34.84
CA SER A 554 -1.35 -4.30 35.36
C SER A 554 -1.35 -3.94 36.84
N GLY A 555 -2.27 -3.09 37.27
CA GLY A 555 -2.51 -2.81 38.70
C GLY A 555 -3.01 -4.02 39.50
N HIS A 556 -3.33 -5.12 38.84
CA HIS A 556 -3.77 -6.37 39.46
C HIS A 556 -2.61 -7.34 39.77
N LEU A 557 -1.41 -7.07 39.25
CA LEU A 557 -0.18 -7.77 39.59
C LEU A 557 0.36 -7.24 40.92
N LYS A 558 0.98 -8.09 41.73
CA LYS A 558 1.50 -7.71 43.06
C LYS A 558 2.53 -6.56 42.98
N GLN A 559 3.34 -6.51 41.91
CA GLN A 559 4.34 -5.47 41.65
C GLN A 559 3.97 -4.55 40.49
N ASN A 560 2.73 -4.59 40.01
CA ASN A 560 2.20 -3.86 38.86
C ASN A 560 2.85 -4.21 37.50
N TYR A 561 3.85 -5.08 37.48
CA TYR A 561 4.50 -5.54 36.26
C TYR A 561 5.07 -6.94 36.43
N ARG A 562 5.32 -7.61 35.31
CA ARG A 562 6.15 -8.79 35.22
C ARG A 562 6.90 -8.84 33.90
N LEU A 563 8.14 -9.34 33.95
CA LEU A 563 9.00 -9.58 32.81
C LEU A 563 9.40 -11.05 32.79
N GLY A 564 9.36 -11.66 31.65
CA GLY A 564 9.69 -13.06 31.47
C GLY A 564 9.82 -13.44 30.02
N GLY A 565 9.63 -14.70 29.75
CA GLY A 565 9.61 -15.24 28.41
C GLY A 565 8.86 -16.56 28.36
N ASP A 566 8.73 -17.09 27.17
CA ASP A 566 8.23 -18.46 27.00
C ASP A 566 8.94 -19.19 25.84
N ILE A 567 8.72 -20.49 25.83
CA ILE A 567 8.99 -21.33 24.67
C ILE A 567 7.64 -21.85 24.20
N GLU A 568 7.26 -21.51 22.98
CA GLU A 568 6.07 -22.00 22.29
C GLU A 568 6.47 -22.98 21.20
N VAL A 569 5.73 -24.08 21.12
CA VAL A 569 5.79 -25.03 20.00
C VAL A 569 4.39 -25.23 19.45
N GLY A 570 4.28 -25.39 18.15
CA GLY A 570 2.95 -25.59 17.56
C GLY A 570 2.99 -25.98 16.09
N THR A 571 1.80 -26.11 15.55
CA THR A 571 1.61 -26.47 14.15
C THR A 571 0.36 -25.82 13.59
N TYR A 572 0.41 -25.51 12.29
CA TYR A 572 -0.73 -25.30 11.43
C TYR A 572 -0.86 -26.47 10.48
N TYR A 573 -2.08 -26.99 10.34
CA TYR A 573 -2.37 -28.12 9.46
C TYR A 573 -3.58 -27.80 8.58
N ASP A 574 -3.34 -27.70 7.27
CA ASP A 574 -4.36 -27.54 6.25
C ASP A 574 -4.93 -28.91 5.88
N ILE A 575 -5.98 -29.35 6.57
CA ILE A 575 -6.64 -30.64 6.29
C ILE A 575 -7.27 -30.63 4.91
N THR A 576 -7.91 -29.49 4.58
CA THR A 576 -8.40 -29.18 3.23
C THR A 576 -8.20 -27.68 2.99
N GLU A 577 -8.44 -27.21 1.78
CA GLU A 577 -8.43 -25.76 1.46
C GLU A 577 -9.37 -24.93 2.36
N ASN A 578 -10.46 -25.56 2.85
CA ASN A 578 -11.44 -24.87 3.69
C ASN A 578 -11.28 -25.19 5.20
N LEU A 579 -10.51 -26.21 5.59
CA LEU A 579 -10.35 -26.64 6.97
C LEU A 579 -8.89 -26.53 7.40
N ARG A 580 -8.59 -25.58 8.28
CA ARG A 580 -7.28 -25.39 8.91
C ARG A 580 -7.37 -25.60 10.42
N VAL A 581 -6.36 -26.24 10.98
CA VAL A 581 -6.23 -26.47 12.43
C VAL A 581 -4.91 -25.88 12.90
N LYS A 582 -4.94 -25.17 14.04
CA LYS A 582 -3.77 -24.77 14.82
C LYS A 582 -3.74 -25.54 16.14
N LEU A 583 -2.60 -26.11 16.48
CA LEU A 583 -2.29 -26.60 17.82
C LEU A 583 -1.03 -25.88 18.30
N ALA A 584 -1.05 -25.34 19.51
CA ALA A 584 0.12 -24.72 20.11
C ALA A 584 0.13 -24.95 21.61
N ALA A 585 1.34 -25.03 22.17
CA ALA A 585 1.55 -25.13 23.60
C ALA A 585 2.76 -24.30 23.99
N SER A 586 2.68 -23.58 25.12
CA SER A 586 3.81 -22.81 25.61
C SER A 586 4.02 -23.00 27.11
N TYR A 587 5.29 -22.92 27.52
CA TYR A 587 5.70 -22.85 28.92
C TYR A 587 6.24 -21.45 29.21
N GLN A 588 5.50 -20.70 30.03
CA GLN A 588 5.78 -19.31 30.37
C GLN A 588 6.50 -19.21 31.69
N VAL A 589 7.53 -18.37 31.77
CA VAL A 589 8.33 -18.12 32.96
C VAL A 589 8.50 -16.62 33.15
N PHE A 590 7.82 -16.05 34.13
CA PHE A 590 8.09 -14.68 34.59
C PHE A 590 9.07 -14.73 35.75
N PHE A 591 10.20 -14.06 35.60
CA PHE A 591 11.32 -14.10 36.57
C PHE A 591 11.60 -12.75 37.24
N LEU A 592 11.04 -11.66 36.72
CA LEU A 592 11.16 -10.32 37.32
C LEU A 592 9.76 -9.74 37.55
N GLY A 593 9.60 -8.98 38.62
CA GLY A 593 8.30 -8.49 39.06
C GLY A 593 7.46 -9.59 39.69
N ASP A 594 6.21 -9.74 39.26
CA ASP A 594 5.32 -10.79 39.76
C ASP A 594 5.68 -12.14 39.13
N SER A 595 6.57 -12.88 39.78
CA SER A 595 7.12 -14.13 39.24
C SER A 595 6.09 -15.26 39.28
N LYS A 596 5.94 -15.94 38.14
CA LYS A 596 5.05 -17.08 37.97
C LYS A 596 5.51 -17.98 36.84
N ARG A 597 5.20 -19.27 36.94
CA ARG A 597 5.43 -20.24 35.89
C ARG A 597 4.13 -20.99 35.61
N PHE A 598 3.77 -21.14 34.34
CA PHE A 598 2.56 -21.85 33.96
C PHE A 598 2.61 -22.34 32.51
N PHE A 599 1.74 -23.29 32.23
CA PHE A 599 1.59 -23.88 30.90
C PHE A 599 0.35 -23.31 30.23
N THR A 600 0.44 -23.06 28.90
CA THR A 600 -0.73 -22.71 28.08
C THR A 600 -0.85 -23.65 26.91
N SER A 601 -2.08 -23.89 26.46
CA SER A 601 -2.34 -24.63 25.23
C SER A 601 -3.51 -24.05 24.46
N HIS A 602 -3.41 -24.09 23.15
CA HIS A 602 -4.37 -23.51 22.23
C HIS A 602 -4.70 -24.52 21.13
N PHE A 603 -5.99 -24.75 20.95
CA PHE A 603 -6.53 -25.46 19.80
C PHE A 603 -7.48 -24.54 19.08
N ILE A 604 -7.22 -24.26 17.80
CA ILE A 604 -8.09 -23.44 16.97
C ILE A 604 -8.36 -24.21 15.68
N THR A 605 -9.62 -24.32 15.31
CA THR A 605 -10.00 -24.83 14.00
C THR A 605 -10.83 -23.79 13.26
N ARG A 606 -10.58 -23.64 11.98
CA ARG A 606 -11.30 -22.77 11.07
C ARG A 606 -11.89 -23.59 9.93
N TYR A 607 -13.18 -23.39 9.67
CA TYR A 607 -13.86 -23.89 8.48
C TYR A 607 -14.38 -22.73 7.65
N ALA A 608 -13.79 -22.51 6.47
CA ALA A 608 -14.22 -21.46 5.55
C ALA A 608 -15.48 -21.90 4.81
N LEU A 609 -16.55 -21.13 4.94
CA LEU A 609 -17.81 -21.29 4.19
C LEU A 609 -17.70 -20.62 2.82
N SER A 610 -16.98 -19.52 2.75
CA SER A 610 -16.65 -18.79 1.50
C SER A 610 -15.27 -18.16 1.61
N GLN A 611 -14.92 -17.27 0.71
CA GLN A 611 -13.70 -16.46 0.81
C GLN A 611 -13.80 -15.48 2.01
N ASP A 612 -14.98 -14.91 2.23
CA ASP A 612 -15.20 -13.83 3.20
C ASP A 612 -15.99 -14.29 4.45
N LEU A 613 -16.23 -15.59 4.62
CA LEU A 613 -16.99 -16.11 5.77
C LEU A 613 -16.37 -17.39 6.30
N ASP A 614 -16.02 -17.39 7.60
CA ASP A 614 -15.53 -18.58 8.27
C ASP A 614 -16.19 -18.83 9.64
N LEU A 615 -16.16 -20.10 10.05
CA LEU A 615 -16.49 -20.57 11.40
C LEU A 615 -15.20 -20.92 12.12
N ARG A 616 -15.08 -20.51 13.40
CA ARG A 616 -13.93 -20.88 14.23
C ARG A 616 -14.40 -21.48 15.56
N LEU A 617 -13.75 -22.56 15.96
CA LEU A 617 -13.80 -23.10 17.30
C LEU A 617 -12.43 -22.91 17.94
N GLU A 618 -12.38 -22.24 19.08
CA GLU A 618 -11.17 -21.98 19.86
C GLU A 618 -11.31 -22.63 21.24
N LEU A 619 -10.35 -23.45 21.62
CA LEU A 619 -10.23 -24.05 22.94
C LEU A 619 -8.90 -23.64 23.53
N ASN A 620 -8.94 -22.90 24.63
CA ASN A 620 -7.76 -22.29 25.23
C ASN A 620 -7.66 -22.74 26.70
N ARG A 621 -6.43 -23.02 27.13
CA ARG A 621 -6.09 -23.30 28.52
C ARG A 621 -4.93 -22.44 28.98
N TYR A 622 -5.10 -21.76 30.10
CA TYR A 622 -4.08 -20.92 30.74
C TYR A 622 -3.97 -21.33 32.21
N ASP A 623 -2.99 -22.20 32.53
CA ASP A 623 -2.86 -22.74 33.90
C ASP A 623 -4.14 -23.50 34.32
N HIS A 624 -4.93 -22.89 35.20
CA HIS A 624 -6.20 -23.43 35.68
C HIS A 624 -7.46 -22.84 35.00
N TYR A 625 -7.26 -21.87 34.08
CA TYR A 625 -8.34 -21.23 33.36
C TYR A 625 -8.56 -21.92 32.00
N ASN A 626 -9.78 -22.37 31.77
CA ASN A 626 -10.19 -22.96 30.49
C ASN A 626 -11.23 -22.09 29.81
N GLU A 627 -11.19 -22.05 28.50
CA GLU A 627 -12.09 -21.25 27.68
C GLU A 627 -12.40 -21.96 26.37
N GLY A 628 -13.67 -21.96 25.96
CA GLY A 628 -14.11 -22.41 24.65
C GLY A 628 -14.97 -21.34 23.98
N VAL A 629 -14.70 -21.04 22.71
CA VAL A 629 -15.42 -20.06 21.91
C VAL A 629 -15.76 -20.62 20.54
N LEU A 630 -17.01 -20.52 20.14
CA LEU A 630 -17.49 -20.76 18.78
C LEU A 630 -17.87 -19.43 18.16
N SER A 631 -17.32 -19.10 17.00
CA SER A 631 -17.53 -17.82 16.35
C SER A 631 -17.72 -17.90 14.84
N VAL A 632 -18.41 -16.91 14.30
CA VAL A 632 -18.54 -16.60 12.88
C VAL A 632 -17.70 -15.36 12.60
N ASN A 633 -16.88 -15.38 11.59
CA ASN A 633 -16.10 -14.26 11.13
C ASN A 633 -16.54 -13.88 9.72
N TYR A 634 -16.84 -12.61 9.51
CA TYR A 634 -17.17 -12.03 8.21
C TYR A 634 -16.11 -10.99 7.86
N PHE A 635 -15.51 -11.14 6.67
CA PHE A 635 -14.49 -10.26 6.12
C PHE A 635 -15.09 -9.41 5.00
N PHE A 636 -14.77 -8.12 4.95
CA PHE A 636 -15.36 -7.19 3.98
C PHE A 636 -14.42 -6.04 3.61
#